data_59569ef3b226031bb0712252c79172cc
#
_entry.id   59569ef3b226031bb0712252c79172cc
#
_cell.length_a   1.000
_cell.length_b   1.000
_cell.length_c   1.000
_cell.angle_alpha   90.00
_cell.angle_beta   90.00
_cell.angle_gamma   90.00
#
_symmetry.space_group_name_H-M   'P 1'
#
loop_
_entity.id
_entity.type
_entity.pdbx_description
1 polymer ?
#
loop_
_entity_poly.entity_id
_entity_poly.type
_entity_poly.pdbx_seq_one_letter_code
_entity_poly.pdbx_strand_id
1 'polypeptide(L)'
;MISSRLLHHRRASLGALLLLGLTAVALPAQTPDEKAKGKAKSAAPAAAARAELAALTEATAPSAIQVAAGFKLELLYTVPKEEQGSWVALAVDPKGRITAGDQYGGLYRITPPPVGTSTGTKVEKLAITLPAIPLPPGAEPRPTPKRAQATGGAASPSVGAHGLLYAFDSLYVMVDEVPSKQGIWRLRDTDGDDQFDDFKFLRETRGSGEHGPHSLALSPDGKSIYFANGNMTALPVGFEKSRPVRWDEDHLLPRMWDARGHAKDTFAPGGYIARSDPEGKTIEIFAMGFRNQFDLSFDQNGELFTYDSDMEWDQGAPWYVPTRINHVVDAGDYGWRSGAGRWPDYYADSLPAPLNIGPGSPTGTVFGTGAKFPANYQTAFYAADWTYGTLYAVHLKPDGASFIGEKEEFLSGKPLPLTDLVINPRDGAMYFAVGGRRTQSALYRVTYTGTESTAPAKPPEPTAEAKLRRSLEVLHAEGTGPEAIAIAWPHLASPDRYVRFAARAAIERQPAYHWADRALAEKNPQAAIEALIALARVGEKRYQPKLIDSLLRLDFAKQPAALRLPLLRAWQLAFTRMGKPDAATCARVVAKLDPHFPHTDTFVNRELVSLLVYLDSPTIVAKTVPLLRVAEPVTITGELLGGEKLIARNDRYGSTVQSVA
;
A
#
# COMPACT_ATOMS: atom_id res chain seq x y z
N MET A 1 -28.30 -35.76 27.03
CA MET A 1 -29.70 -36.12 27.47
C MET A 1 -30.41 -34.84 27.81
N ILE A 2 -31.55 -34.59 27.15
CA ILE A 2 -32.73 -33.79 27.55
C ILE A 2 -32.50 -32.26 27.49
N SER A 3 -32.97 -31.54 26.50
CA SER A 3 -34.31 -31.22 25.96
C SER A 3 -34.93 -29.94 26.55
N SER A 4 -35.00 -28.93 25.71
CA SER A 4 -36.11 -28.05 25.31
C SER A 4 -37.06 -27.43 26.35
N ARG A 5 -37.35 -26.13 26.18
CA ARG A 5 -38.65 -25.56 25.76
C ARG A 5 -38.70 -24.02 25.90
N LEU A 6 -39.07 -23.42 24.81
CA LEU A 6 -39.87 -22.23 24.56
C LEU A 6 -40.79 -21.72 25.69
N LEU A 7 -40.93 -20.38 25.82
CA LEU A 7 -42.23 -19.74 25.99
C LEU A 7 -42.23 -18.26 25.55
N HIS A 8 -43.20 -17.94 24.71
CA HIS A 8 -43.60 -16.65 24.22
C HIS A 8 -44.16 -15.72 25.31
N HIS A 9 -43.90 -14.41 25.22
CA HIS A 9 -44.89 -13.42 25.61
C HIS A 9 -44.89 -12.22 24.64
N ARG A 10 -45.99 -12.13 23.88
CA ARG A 10 -46.42 -10.93 23.18
C ARG A 10 -46.97 -9.92 24.17
N ARG A 11 -46.63 -8.65 24.04
CA ARG A 11 -47.51 -7.54 24.43
C ARG A 11 -47.49 -6.48 23.31
N ALA A 12 -48.68 -6.29 22.76
CA ALA A 12 -49.03 -5.22 21.86
C ALA A 12 -49.26 -3.94 22.63
N SER A 13 -48.78 -2.81 22.08
CA SER A 13 -49.29 -1.49 22.48
C SER A 13 -49.49 -0.67 21.22
N LEU A 14 -50.74 -0.30 20.98
CA LEU A 14 -51.20 0.67 19.99
C LEU A 14 -50.67 2.06 20.36
N GLY A 15 -50.19 2.79 19.34
CA GLY A 15 -49.88 4.19 19.48
C GLY A 15 -49.96 4.86 18.10
N ALA A 16 -50.89 5.76 17.99
CA ALA A 16 -51.45 6.54 16.91
C ALA A 16 -50.51 6.94 15.74
N LEU A 17 -50.96 6.73 14.52
CA LEU A 17 -50.51 7.36 13.28
C LEU A 17 -50.82 8.87 13.29
N LEU A 18 -49.77 9.68 13.12
CA LEU A 18 -49.88 11.03 12.59
C LEU A 18 -49.25 11.02 11.19
N LEU A 19 -50.10 11.05 10.17
CA LEU A 19 -49.69 11.28 8.78
C LEU A 19 -49.31 12.76 8.61
N LEU A 20 -48.03 13.05 8.47
CA LEU A 20 -47.56 14.29 7.83
C LEU A 20 -47.03 13.90 6.45
N GLY A 21 -47.77 14.37 5.42
CA GLY A 21 -47.39 14.17 4.03
C GLY A 21 -46.09 14.88 3.69
N LEU A 22 -45.03 14.14 3.57
CA LEU A 22 -43.81 14.53 2.87
C LEU A 22 -43.97 14.00 1.44
N THR A 23 -44.19 14.90 0.47
CA THR A 23 -43.99 14.60 -0.94
C THR A 23 -42.52 14.35 -1.17
N ALA A 24 -42.14 13.09 -1.09
CA ALA A 24 -40.84 12.65 -1.55
C ALA A 24 -40.81 12.79 -3.08
N VAL A 25 -40.02 13.69 -3.61
CA VAL A 25 -39.62 13.64 -5.02
C VAL A 25 -38.80 12.36 -5.19
N ALA A 26 -39.45 11.30 -5.59
CA ALA A 26 -38.80 10.06 -5.95
C ALA A 26 -38.01 10.31 -7.22
N LEU A 27 -36.69 10.37 -7.12
CA LEU A 27 -35.83 10.12 -8.26
C LEU A 27 -36.14 8.71 -8.78
N PRO A 28 -36.40 8.53 -10.08
CA PRO A 28 -36.75 7.22 -10.62
C PRO A 28 -35.62 6.23 -10.29
N ALA A 29 -35.98 5.15 -9.59
CA ALA A 29 -35.06 4.04 -9.38
C ALA A 29 -34.71 3.45 -10.74
N GLN A 30 -33.43 3.49 -11.11
CA GLN A 30 -32.95 2.86 -12.34
C GLN A 30 -33.32 1.39 -12.35
N THR A 31 -33.93 0.93 -13.43
CA THR A 31 -34.27 -0.48 -13.63
C THR A 31 -32.98 -1.35 -13.64
N PRO A 32 -33.07 -2.65 -13.34
CA PRO A 32 -31.93 -3.56 -13.45
C PRO A 32 -31.25 -3.53 -14.84
N ASP A 33 -32.03 -3.27 -15.89
CA ASP A 33 -31.54 -3.13 -17.27
C ASP A 33 -30.76 -1.82 -17.51
N GLU A 34 -31.16 -0.72 -16.89
CA GLU A 34 -30.41 0.54 -16.97
C GLU A 34 -29.10 0.48 -16.18
N LYS A 35 -29.09 -0.20 -15.02
CA LYS A 35 -27.86 -0.51 -14.28
C LYS A 35 -26.93 -1.44 -15.06
N ALA A 36 -27.47 -2.41 -15.79
CA ALA A 36 -26.67 -3.28 -16.66
C ALA A 36 -26.11 -2.52 -17.87
N LYS A 37 -26.88 -1.64 -18.48
CA LYS A 37 -26.44 -0.77 -19.59
C LYS A 37 -25.44 0.29 -19.17
N GLY A 38 -25.57 0.85 -17.95
CA GLY A 38 -24.57 1.75 -17.35
C GLY A 38 -23.24 1.05 -17.06
N LYS A 39 -23.27 -0.18 -16.52
CA LYS A 39 -22.09 -1.02 -16.34
C LYS A 39 -21.42 -1.40 -17.67
N ALA A 40 -22.20 -1.68 -18.72
CA ALA A 40 -21.68 -1.99 -20.04
C ALA A 40 -21.03 -0.77 -20.72
N LYS A 41 -21.61 0.44 -20.56
CA LYS A 41 -21.05 1.66 -21.15
C LYS A 41 -19.74 2.14 -20.50
N SER A 42 -19.54 1.93 -19.19
CA SER A 42 -18.29 2.32 -18.50
C SER A 42 -17.17 1.25 -18.60
N ALA A 43 -17.52 -0.01 -18.86
CA ALA A 43 -16.55 -1.10 -19.02
C ALA A 43 -16.03 -1.23 -20.47
N ALA A 44 -16.79 -0.78 -21.45
CA ALA A 44 -16.46 -0.92 -22.87
C ALA A 44 -15.15 -0.18 -23.28
N PRO A 45 -14.89 1.07 -22.89
CA PRO A 45 -13.63 1.76 -23.24
C PRO A 45 -12.41 1.10 -22.60
N ALA A 46 -12.51 0.67 -21.35
CA ALA A 46 -11.40 -0.01 -20.66
C ALA A 46 -11.11 -1.41 -21.25
N ALA A 47 -12.16 -2.11 -21.70
CA ALA A 47 -11.99 -3.40 -22.40
C ALA A 47 -11.39 -3.21 -23.79
N ALA A 48 -11.79 -2.17 -24.52
CA ALA A 48 -11.24 -1.83 -25.83
C ALA A 48 -9.75 -1.44 -25.72
N ALA A 49 -9.37 -0.56 -24.79
CA ALA A 49 -7.97 -0.19 -24.56
C ALA A 49 -7.10 -1.39 -24.15
N ARG A 50 -7.64 -2.33 -23.35
CA ARG A 50 -6.94 -3.58 -23.03
C ARG A 50 -6.78 -4.48 -24.25
N ALA A 51 -7.78 -4.57 -25.11
CA ALA A 51 -7.72 -5.35 -26.35
C ALA A 51 -6.71 -4.75 -27.33
N GLU A 52 -6.66 -3.43 -27.43
CA GLU A 52 -5.69 -2.71 -28.25
C GLU A 52 -4.25 -2.97 -27.79
N LEU A 53 -3.96 -2.81 -26.49
CA LEU A 53 -2.65 -3.12 -25.91
C LEU A 53 -2.27 -4.61 -26.09
N ALA A 54 -3.23 -5.51 -25.96
CA ALA A 54 -3.00 -6.94 -26.15
C ALA A 54 -2.76 -7.32 -27.62
N ALA A 55 -3.25 -6.52 -28.56
CA ALA A 55 -3.04 -6.73 -29.99
C ALA A 55 -1.67 -6.26 -30.50
N LEU A 56 -0.92 -5.49 -29.71
CA LEU A 56 0.41 -5.05 -30.08
C LEU A 56 1.37 -6.26 -30.22
N THR A 57 2.19 -6.22 -31.27
CA THR A 57 3.22 -7.22 -31.57
C THR A 57 4.62 -6.61 -31.60
N GLU A 58 4.72 -5.30 -31.50
CA GLU A 58 6.00 -4.58 -31.54
C GLU A 58 6.19 -3.76 -30.25
N ALA A 59 7.43 -3.64 -29.83
CA ALA A 59 7.84 -2.78 -28.74
C ALA A 59 7.79 -1.31 -29.15
N THR A 60 7.50 -0.42 -28.21
CA THR A 60 7.56 1.02 -28.46
C THR A 60 8.99 1.45 -28.83
N ALA A 61 9.14 2.06 -30.00
CA ALA A 61 10.45 2.51 -30.45
C ALA A 61 11.07 3.53 -29.49
N PRO A 62 12.39 3.51 -29.23
CA PRO A 62 13.05 4.49 -28.36
C PRO A 62 12.79 5.94 -28.76
N SER A 63 12.63 6.22 -30.05
CA SER A 63 12.31 7.57 -30.57
C SER A 63 10.91 8.08 -30.19
N ALA A 64 10.00 7.19 -29.77
CA ALA A 64 8.65 7.52 -29.30
C ALA A 64 8.58 7.64 -27.76
N ILE A 65 9.70 7.45 -27.07
CA ILE A 65 9.82 7.55 -25.62
C ILE A 65 10.65 8.78 -25.28
N GLN A 66 10.09 9.67 -24.49
CA GLN A 66 10.82 10.81 -23.94
C GLN A 66 11.68 10.32 -22.77
N VAL A 67 12.91 10.80 -22.67
CA VAL A 67 13.83 10.51 -21.56
C VAL A 67 14.48 11.81 -21.09
N ALA A 68 14.85 11.88 -19.83
CA ALA A 68 15.51 13.03 -19.22
C ALA A 68 16.78 13.43 -20.00
N ALA A 69 17.09 14.73 -20.00
CA ALA A 69 18.24 15.26 -20.72
C ALA A 69 19.57 14.62 -20.29
N GLY A 70 20.44 14.31 -21.23
CA GLY A 70 21.72 13.64 -20.97
C GLY A 70 21.62 12.12 -20.87
N PHE A 71 20.42 11.53 -20.94
CA PHE A 71 20.24 10.07 -20.95
C PHE A 71 19.96 9.54 -22.35
N LYS A 72 20.42 8.33 -22.60
CA LYS A 72 20.19 7.57 -23.82
C LYS A 72 19.36 6.32 -23.50
N LEU A 73 18.31 6.10 -24.29
CA LEU A 73 17.47 4.91 -24.23
C LEU A 73 17.78 3.98 -25.41
N GLU A 74 17.91 2.70 -25.13
CA GLU A 74 18.12 1.65 -26.13
C GLU A 74 17.11 0.54 -25.95
N LEU A 75 16.45 0.10 -27.03
CA LEU A 75 15.67 -1.14 -27.08
C LEU A 75 16.64 -2.30 -27.33
N LEU A 76 16.75 -3.21 -26.38
CA LEU A 76 17.65 -4.35 -26.46
C LEU A 76 16.99 -5.62 -26.97
N TYR A 77 15.70 -5.79 -26.66
CA TYR A 77 14.99 -7.01 -27.02
C TYR A 77 13.49 -6.79 -27.07
N THR A 78 12.86 -7.16 -28.17
CA THR A 78 11.41 -7.32 -28.27
C THR A 78 11.07 -8.77 -28.02
N VAL A 79 10.29 -9.02 -27.00
CA VAL A 79 9.97 -10.38 -26.55
C VAL A 79 9.03 -11.05 -27.55
N PRO A 80 9.37 -12.26 -28.10
CA PRO A 80 8.43 -13.07 -28.85
C PRO A 80 7.28 -13.53 -27.94
N LYS A 81 6.20 -12.78 -27.94
CA LYS A 81 5.12 -12.85 -26.97
C LYS A 81 4.48 -14.24 -26.86
N GLU A 82 4.29 -14.93 -27.99
CA GLU A 82 3.66 -16.25 -28.02
C GLU A 82 4.56 -17.34 -27.44
N GLU A 83 5.90 -17.13 -27.43
CA GLU A 83 6.89 -18.10 -26.97
C GLU A 83 7.41 -17.80 -25.55
N GLN A 84 7.57 -16.50 -25.24
CA GLN A 84 8.25 -16.02 -24.03
C GLN A 84 7.34 -15.17 -23.13
N GLY A 85 6.09 -14.97 -23.51
CA GLY A 85 5.06 -14.35 -22.71
C GLY A 85 5.24 -12.84 -22.52
N SER A 86 4.95 -12.37 -21.31
CA SER A 86 4.94 -10.96 -20.94
C SER A 86 5.64 -10.76 -19.60
N TRP A 87 6.81 -10.17 -19.62
CA TRP A 87 7.73 -10.08 -18.49
C TRP A 87 7.27 -9.04 -17.45
N VAL A 88 7.34 -9.40 -16.17
CA VAL A 88 6.84 -8.55 -15.06
C VAL A 88 7.81 -8.41 -13.90
N ALA A 89 8.86 -9.21 -13.83
CA ALA A 89 9.84 -9.16 -12.76
C ALA A 89 11.25 -9.30 -13.32
N LEU A 90 12.21 -8.56 -12.78
CA LEU A 90 13.62 -8.58 -13.14
C LEU A 90 14.50 -8.78 -11.90
N ALA A 91 15.63 -9.49 -12.09
CA ALA A 91 16.71 -9.51 -11.11
C ALA A 91 18.06 -9.58 -11.84
N VAL A 92 19.11 -9.02 -11.25
CA VAL A 92 20.47 -9.10 -11.80
C VAL A 92 21.26 -10.15 -11.02
N ASP A 93 21.85 -11.11 -11.74
CA ASP A 93 22.70 -12.13 -11.14
C ASP A 93 24.13 -11.59 -10.83
N PRO A 94 24.93 -12.33 -10.05
CA PRO A 94 26.31 -11.93 -9.74
C PRO A 94 27.23 -11.77 -10.95
N LYS A 95 26.86 -12.39 -12.10
CA LYS A 95 27.62 -12.26 -13.36
C LYS A 95 27.19 -11.04 -14.19
N GLY A 96 26.15 -10.29 -13.76
CA GLY A 96 25.60 -9.13 -14.47
C GLY A 96 24.59 -9.47 -15.56
N ARG A 97 24.11 -10.71 -15.60
CA ARG A 97 23.00 -11.10 -16.47
C ARG A 97 21.68 -10.79 -15.78
N ILE A 98 20.64 -10.60 -16.56
CA ILE A 98 19.30 -10.28 -16.05
C ILE A 98 18.44 -11.54 -16.11
N THR A 99 17.75 -11.87 -15.03
CA THR A 99 16.68 -12.86 -15.05
C THR A 99 15.35 -12.12 -15.16
N ALA A 100 14.52 -12.51 -16.14
CA ALA A 100 13.18 -11.99 -16.33
C ALA A 100 12.13 -13.07 -16.06
N GLY A 101 11.05 -12.73 -15.36
CA GLY A 101 9.90 -13.58 -15.11
C GLY A 101 8.74 -13.25 -16.04
N ASP A 102 8.22 -14.21 -16.78
CA ASP A 102 6.93 -14.10 -17.44
C ASP A 102 5.80 -14.24 -16.41
N GLN A 103 4.83 -13.34 -16.47
CA GLN A 103 3.72 -13.30 -15.52
C GLN A 103 3.00 -14.64 -15.33
N TYR A 104 2.88 -15.42 -16.39
CA TYR A 104 2.16 -16.71 -16.39
C TYR A 104 3.03 -17.91 -16.72
N GLY A 105 4.26 -17.68 -17.16
CA GLY A 105 5.14 -18.68 -17.75
C GLY A 105 6.43 -18.92 -16.98
N GLY A 106 7.53 -19.05 -17.72
CA GLY A 106 8.85 -19.40 -17.21
C GLY A 106 9.73 -18.22 -16.84
N LEU A 107 10.97 -18.55 -16.51
CA LEU A 107 12.05 -17.59 -16.31
C LEU A 107 13.02 -17.62 -17.48
N TYR A 108 13.55 -16.43 -17.79
CA TYR A 108 14.50 -16.22 -18.89
C TYR A 108 15.75 -15.54 -18.38
N ARG A 109 16.92 -16.06 -18.76
CA ARG A 109 18.21 -15.44 -18.49
C ARG A 109 18.63 -14.63 -19.71
N ILE A 110 19.01 -13.37 -19.47
CA ILE A 110 19.34 -12.44 -20.52
C ILE A 110 20.77 -11.95 -20.32
N THR A 111 21.61 -12.11 -21.34
CA THR A 111 22.94 -11.49 -21.39
C THR A 111 22.83 -10.25 -22.27
N PRO A 112 22.83 -9.05 -21.67
CA PRO A 112 22.78 -7.82 -22.44
C PRO A 112 24.09 -7.61 -23.23
N PRO A 113 24.04 -6.96 -24.40
CA PRO A 113 25.25 -6.59 -25.11
C PRO A 113 26.00 -5.49 -24.36
N PRO A 114 27.30 -5.29 -24.64
CA PRO A 114 28.07 -4.18 -24.07
C PRO A 114 27.36 -2.82 -24.21
N VAL A 115 27.53 -1.93 -23.23
CA VAL A 115 27.00 -0.56 -23.29
C VAL A 115 27.44 0.11 -24.58
N GLY A 116 26.53 0.78 -25.26
CA GLY A 116 26.75 1.40 -26.56
C GLY A 116 26.38 0.51 -27.76
N THR A 117 26.02 -0.75 -27.53
CA THR A 117 25.56 -1.69 -28.56
C THR A 117 24.15 -2.17 -28.24
N SER A 118 23.19 -1.98 -29.13
CA SER A 118 21.80 -2.38 -28.95
C SER A 118 21.44 -3.74 -29.55
N THR A 119 22.36 -4.38 -30.24
CA THR A 119 22.18 -5.69 -30.88
C THR A 119 23.02 -6.77 -30.23
N GLY A 120 22.59 -8.04 -30.35
CA GLY A 120 23.35 -9.17 -29.81
C GLY A 120 22.90 -9.60 -28.40
N THR A 121 21.75 -9.14 -27.92
CA THR A 121 21.12 -9.65 -26.70
C THR A 121 20.91 -11.17 -26.83
N LYS A 122 21.40 -11.93 -25.86
CA LYS A 122 21.15 -13.37 -25.79
C LYS A 122 20.09 -13.64 -24.74
N VAL A 123 19.09 -14.45 -25.09
CA VAL A 123 18.00 -14.84 -24.21
C VAL A 123 17.93 -16.36 -24.15
N GLU A 124 17.98 -16.89 -22.96
CA GLU A 124 17.93 -18.32 -22.66
C GLU A 124 16.73 -18.60 -21.76
N LYS A 125 15.90 -19.57 -22.11
CA LYS A 125 14.85 -20.06 -21.21
C LYS A 125 15.47 -20.98 -20.17
N LEU A 126 15.26 -20.67 -18.88
CA LEU A 126 15.74 -21.52 -17.80
C LEU A 126 14.89 -22.78 -17.65
N ALA A 127 15.54 -23.93 -17.50
CA ALA A 127 14.89 -25.23 -17.35
C ALA A 127 14.35 -25.42 -15.91
N ILE A 128 13.34 -24.63 -15.52
CA ILE A 128 12.77 -24.68 -14.19
C ILE A 128 11.44 -25.39 -14.18
N THR A 129 11.33 -26.43 -13.34
CA THR A 129 10.09 -27.15 -13.08
C THR A 129 9.87 -27.24 -11.57
N LEU A 130 9.12 -26.27 -11.03
CA LEU A 130 8.77 -26.27 -9.62
C LEU A 130 7.78 -27.41 -9.32
N PRO A 131 8.00 -28.22 -8.27
CA PRO A 131 7.03 -29.22 -7.85
C PRO A 131 5.75 -28.56 -7.32
N ALA A 132 4.63 -29.28 -7.37
CA ALA A 132 3.41 -28.85 -6.70
C ALA A 132 3.60 -28.91 -5.18
N ILE A 133 3.09 -27.91 -4.47
CA ILE A 133 3.09 -27.90 -3.01
C ILE A 133 2.08 -28.94 -2.53
N PRO A 134 2.47 -29.87 -1.61
CA PRO A 134 1.54 -30.82 -1.04
C PRO A 134 0.38 -30.10 -0.33
N LEU A 135 -0.83 -30.50 -0.67
CA LEU A 135 -2.02 -29.97 0.03
C LEU A 135 -2.15 -30.66 1.40
N PRO A 136 -2.63 -29.94 2.43
CA PRO A 136 -3.03 -30.56 3.67
C PRO A 136 -4.07 -31.65 3.44
N PRO A 137 -4.10 -32.72 4.26
CA PRO A 137 -5.08 -33.78 4.13
C PRO A 137 -6.52 -33.22 4.13
N GLY A 138 -7.30 -33.54 3.11
CA GLY A 138 -8.68 -33.09 2.95
C GLY A 138 -8.85 -31.70 2.33
N ALA A 139 -7.78 -31.04 1.94
CA ALA A 139 -7.87 -29.77 1.22
C ALA A 139 -8.09 -30.00 -0.29
N GLU A 140 -9.07 -29.31 -0.86
CA GLU A 140 -9.31 -29.31 -2.31
C GLU A 140 -8.26 -28.45 -3.03
N PRO A 141 -7.81 -28.85 -4.24
CA PRO A 141 -6.97 -28.01 -5.08
C PRO A 141 -7.65 -26.67 -5.38
N ARG A 142 -6.95 -25.59 -5.22
CA ARG A 142 -7.49 -24.27 -5.58
C ARG A 142 -7.74 -24.20 -7.09
N PRO A 143 -8.89 -23.65 -7.50
CA PRO A 143 -9.16 -23.49 -8.92
C PRO A 143 -8.14 -22.52 -9.53
N THR A 144 -7.58 -22.90 -10.66
CA THR A 144 -6.72 -22.02 -11.45
C THR A 144 -7.53 -20.78 -11.86
N PRO A 145 -7.03 -19.57 -11.62
CA PRO A 145 -7.75 -18.36 -12.00
C PRO A 145 -8.15 -18.37 -13.47
N LYS A 146 -9.36 -17.90 -13.79
CA LYS A 146 -9.85 -17.86 -15.19
C LYS A 146 -8.88 -17.13 -16.13
N ARG A 147 -8.10 -16.17 -15.62
CA ARG A 147 -7.04 -15.46 -16.35
C ARG A 147 -5.89 -16.38 -16.77
N ALA A 148 -5.52 -17.32 -15.92
CA ALA A 148 -4.48 -18.32 -16.24
C ALA A 148 -5.01 -19.42 -17.15
N GLN A 149 -6.33 -19.69 -17.16
CA GLN A 149 -6.98 -20.69 -18.03
C GLN A 149 -7.18 -20.20 -19.47
N ALA A 150 -7.25 -18.90 -19.70
CA ALA A 150 -7.51 -18.31 -21.01
C ALA A 150 -6.29 -18.30 -21.94
N THR A 151 -5.21 -19.03 -21.61
CA THR A 151 -4.07 -19.28 -22.49
C THR A 151 -4.44 -20.37 -23.48
N GLY A 152 -5.06 -20.00 -24.58
CA GLY A 152 -5.32 -20.86 -25.72
C GLY A 152 -4.05 -21.23 -26.51
N GLY A 153 -2.99 -21.59 -25.86
CA GLY A 153 -1.75 -21.98 -26.50
C GLY A 153 -0.77 -22.54 -25.48
N ALA A 154 -0.46 -23.77 -25.61
CA ALA A 154 0.70 -24.54 -25.14
C ALA A 154 1.42 -24.11 -23.84
N ALA A 155 1.36 -24.95 -22.88
CA ALA A 155 2.07 -25.09 -21.63
C ALA A 155 1.34 -24.53 -20.44
N SER A 156 1.03 -25.43 -19.50
CA SER A 156 0.63 -25.12 -18.12
C SER A 156 1.57 -24.07 -17.55
N PRO A 157 1.07 -23.09 -16.76
CA PRO A 157 1.90 -22.10 -16.10
C PRO A 157 3.05 -22.78 -15.36
N SER A 158 4.31 -22.48 -15.72
CA SER A 158 5.44 -23.22 -15.17
C SER A 158 5.93 -22.64 -13.86
N VAL A 159 6.08 -21.31 -13.78
CA VAL A 159 6.54 -20.56 -12.61
C VAL A 159 5.57 -19.44 -12.26
N GLY A 160 5.33 -18.45 -13.14
CA GLY A 160 4.42 -17.32 -12.87
C GLY A 160 4.98 -16.38 -11.79
N ALA A 161 6.20 -15.91 -12.00
CA ALA A 161 6.92 -15.11 -11.03
C ALA A 161 6.49 -13.63 -11.06
N HIS A 162 6.16 -13.05 -9.89
CA HIS A 162 5.93 -11.63 -9.70
C HIS A 162 7.07 -10.91 -8.97
N GLY A 163 8.00 -11.65 -8.37
CA GLY A 163 9.18 -11.10 -7.72
C GLY A 163 10.38 -12.03 -7.87
N LEU A 164 11.54 -11.44 -8.07
CA LEU A 164 12.81 -12.13 -8.22
C LEU A 164 13.88 -11.45 -7.38
N LEU A 165 14.74 -12.23 -6.73
CA LEU A 165 15.87 -11.69 -5.95
C LEU A 165 17.04 -12.66 -5.97
N TYR A 166 18.21 -12.19 -6.40
CA TYR A 166 19.47 -12.89 -6.16
C TYR A 166 20.05 -12.53 -4.81
N ALA A 167 20.14 -13.49 -3.90
CA ALA A 167 20.77 -13.36 -2.58
C ALA A 167 21.18 -14.75 -2.07
N PHE A 168 22.16 -14.81 -1.17
CA PHE A 168 22.59 -16.05 -0.48
C PHE A 168 22.91 -17.19 -1.46
N ASP A 169 23.65 -16.88 -2.53
CA ASP A 169 24.00 -17.80 -3.63
C ASP A 169 22.77 -18.53 -4.21
N SER A 170 21.66 -17.86 -4.29
CA SER A 170 20.38 -18.42 -4.71
C SER A 170 19.55 -17.38 -5.49
N LEU A 171 18.65 -17.87 -6.32
CA LEU A 171 17.54 -17.08 -6.86
C LEU A 171 16.29 -17.35 -6.02
N TYR A 172 15.76 -16.31 -5.39
CA TYR A 172 14.46 -16.35 -4.74
C TYR A 172 13.39 -15.91 -5.73
N VAL A 173 12.27 -16.64 -5.73
CA VAL A 173 11.17 -16.44 -6.66
C VAL A 173 9.86 -16.34 -5.88
N MET A 174 9.13 -15.24 -6.06
CA MET A 174 7.75 -15.11 -5.60
C MET A 174 6.81 -15.58 -6.71
N VAL A 175 6.12 -16.68 -6.47
CA VAL A 175 5.13 -17.24 -7.40
C VAL A 175 3.74 -16.79 -6.97
N ASP A 176 3.00 -16.15 -7.88
CA ASP A 176 1.60 -15.72 -7.63
C ASP A 176 0.58 -16.47 -8.51
N GLU A 177 0.76 -16.49 -9.81
CA GLU A 177 -0.29 -16.89 -10.77
C GLU A 177 -0.51 -18.42 -10.86
N VAL A 178 0.29 -19.22 -10.17
CA VAL A 178 0.18 -20.70 -10.17
C VAL A 178 -0.26 -21.21 -8.79
N PRO A 179 -1.56 -21.41 -8.53
CA PRO A 179 -2.10 -21.70 -7.20
C PRO A 179 -1.47 -22.89 -6.48
N SER A 180 -1.05 -23.94 -7.22
CA SER A 180 -0.39 -25.13 -6.67
C SER A 180 1.07 -24.93 -6.30
N LYS A 181 1.64 -23.75 -6.61
CA LYS A 181 3.06 -23.41 -6.38
C LYS A 181 3.22 -22.05 -5.71
N GLN A 182 2.10 -21.40 -5.33
CA GLN A 182 2.05 -20.03 -4.85
C GLN A 182 2.83 -19.85 -3.55
N GLY A 183 3.80 -18.94 -3.57
CA GLY A 183 4.66 -18.66 -2.44
C GLY A 183 6.10 -18.34 -2.81
N ILE A 184 6.96 -18.37 -1.81
CA ILE A 184 8.37 -18.08 -1.93
C ILE A 184 9.14 -19.37 -2.16
N TRP A 185 9.89 -19.40 -3.26
CA TRP A 185 10.80 -20.49 -3.64
C TRP A 185 12.24 -20.00 -3.61
N ARG A 186 13.17 -20.92 -3.29
CA ARG A 186 14.61 -20.73 -3.44
C ARG A 186 15.14 -21.72 -4.44
N LEU A 187 15.88 -21.24 -5.43
CA LEU A 187 16.49 -22.00 -6.49
C LEU A 187 18.01 -21.90 -6.39
N ARG A 188 18.72 -23.00 -6.43
CA ARG A 188 20.18 -23.08 -6.41
C ARG A 188 20.72 -23.85 -7.59
N ASP A 189 21.89 -23.44 -8.01
CA ASP A 189 22.81 -24.19 -8.86
C ASP A 189 23.82 -24.83 -7.90
N THR A 190 23.74 -26.16 -7.68
CA THR A 190 24.54 -26.84 -6.66
C THR A 190 25.80 -27.48 -7.22
N ASP A 191 25.86 -27.73 -8.54
CA ASP A 191 27.02 -28.30 -9.22
C ASP A 191 27.85 -27.32 -10.06
N GLY A 192 27.37 -26.08 -10.19
CA GLY A 192 28.07 -24.97 -10.84
C GLY A 192 28.02 -25.01 -12.37
N ASP A 193 27.06 -25.71 -12.95
CA ASP A 193 26.86 -25.79 -14.41
C ASP A 193 26.04 -24.59 -14.97
N ASP A 194 25.67 -23.65 -14.11
CA ASP A 194 24.90 -22.46 -14.44
C ASP A 194 23.40 -22.73 -14.70
N GLN A 195 22.90 -23.90 -14.28
CA GLN A 195 21.49 -24.24 -14.24
C GLN A 195 21.03 -24.45 -12.80
N PHE A 196 19.74 -24.25 -12.54
CA PHE A 196 19.20 -24.51 -11.20
C PHE A 196 18.73 -25.97 -11.10
N ASP A 197 19.22 -26.67 -10.10
CA ASP A 197 18.98 -28.09 -9.83
C ASP A 197 18.37 -28.38 -8.44
N ASP A 198 18.45 -27.42 -7.49
CA ASP A 198 17.80 -27.49 -6.16
C ASP A 198 16.66 -26.48 -6.07
N PHE A 199 15.42 -26.99 -5.87
CA PHE A 199 14.19 -26.21 -5.80
C PHE A 199 13.55 -26.39 -4.42
N LYS A 200 13.67 -25.40 -3.54
CA LYS A 200 13.12 -25.46 -2.19
C LYS A 200 11.95 -24.51 -2.03
N PHE A 201 10.78 -25.05 -1.69
CA PHE A 201 9.65 -24.26 -1.22
C PHE A 201 9.91 -23.76 0.20
N LEU A 202 9.81 -22.45 0.40
CA LEU A 202 10.09 -21.82 1.70
C LEU A 202 8.81 -21.50 2.46
N ARG A 203 7.89 -20.75 1.86
CA ARG A 203 6.65 -20.33 2.49
C ARG A 203 5.52 -20.14 1.48
N GLU A 204 4.32 -20.52 1.90
CA GLU A 204 3.11 -20.25 1.15
C GLU A 204 2.68 -18.78 1.37
N THR A 205 2.34 -18.09 0.27
CA THR A 205 1.71 -16.76 0.28
C THR A 205 0.40 -16.85 -0.50
N ARG A 206 -0.72 -16.77 0.19
CA ARG A 206 -2.05 -16.99 -0.40
C ARG A 206 -2.63 -15.69 -0.92
N GLY A 207 -2.44 -15.40 -2.18
CA GLY A 207 -3.02 -14.24 -2.85
C GLY A 207 -3.78 -14.60 -4.11
N SER A 208 -4.26 -13.60 -4.82
CA SER A 208 -4.88 -13.80 -6.13
C SER A 208 -4.76 -12.56 -7.01
N GLY A 209 -4.36 -12.81 -8.25
CA GLY A 209 -4.35 -11.83 -9.32
C GLY A 209 -3.42 -10.64 -9.04
N GLU A 210 -3.80 -9.49 -9.57
CA GLU A 210 -2.98 -8.30 -9.57
C GLU A 210 -2.75 -7.62 -8.21
N HIS A 211 -3.35 -8.12 -7.12
CA HIS A 211 -3.14 -7.68 -5.75
C HIS A 211 -2.67 -8.83 -4.85
N GLY A 212 -2.01 -9.79 -5.46
CA GLY A 212 -1.41 -10.93 -4.79
C GLY A 212 -0.06 -10.63 -4.13
N PRO A 213 0.74 -11.68 -3.88
CA PRO A 213 2.13 -11.53 -3.46
C PRO A 213 3.01 -11.05 -4.63
N HIS A 214 3.96 -10.15 -4.34
CA HIS A 214 4.74 -9.46 -5.35
C HIS A 214 6.25 -9.56 -5.09
N SER A 215 6.96 -8.43 -4.98
CA SER A 215 8.42 -8.37 -4.97
C SER A 215 9.09 -8.94 -3.71
N LEU A 216 10.38 -9.13 -3.85
CA LEU A 216 11.32 -9.56 -2.82
C LEU A 216 12.47 -8.55 -2.76
N ALA A 217 12.90 -8.14 -1.56
CA ALA A 217 14.03 -7.25 -1.36
C ALA A 217 14.95 -7.78 -0.24
N LEU A 218 16.26 -7.73 -0.46
CA LEU A 218 17.24 -8.05 0.58
C LEU A 218 17.33 -6.93 1.60
N SER A 219 17.33 -7.28 2.90
CA SER A 219 17.56 -6.30 3.94
C SER A 219 18.96 -5.68 3.83
N PRO A 220 19.16 -4.41 4.26
CA PRO A 220 20.45 -3.74 4.18
C PRO A 220 21.57 -4.43 4.95
N ASP A 221 21.23 -5.15 6.02
CA ASP A 221 22.19 -5.95 6.80
C ASP A 221 22.49 -7.33 6.20
N GLY A 222 21.84 -7.65 5.05
CA GLY A 222 22.03 -8.91 4.34
C GLY A 222 21.54 -10.15 5.08
N LYS A 223 20.60 -10.04 6.04
CA LYS A 223 20.17 -11.18 6.88
C LYS A 223 18.73 -11.62 6.66
N SER A 224 17.91 -10.81 6.05
CA SER A 224 16.48 -11.06 5.87
C SER A 224 16.02 -10.74 4.47
N ILE A 225 14.92 -11.35 4.06
CA ILE A 225 14.22 -11.06 2.82
C ILE A 225 12.89 -10.39 3.19
N TYR A 226 12.68 -9.18 2.68
CA TYR A 226 11.40 -8.48 2.75
C TYR A 226 10.56 -8.81 1.53
N PHE A 227 9.24 -8.86 1.69
CA PHE A 227 8.35 -9.13 0.58
C PHE A 227 7.03 -8.36 0.69
N ALA A 228 6.56 -7.89 -0.48
CA ALA A 228 5.33 -7.15 -0.62
C ALA A 228 4.14 -8.05 -0.90
N ASN A 229 2.99 -7.72 -0.31
CA ASN A 229 1.73 -8.43 -0.50
C ASN A 229 0.59 -7.42 -0.65
N GLY A 230 -0.10 -7.46 -1.78
CA GLY A 230 -1.27 -6.64 -2.00
C GLY A 230 -2.47 -7.06 -1.12
N ASN A 231 -3.50 -6.25 -1.09
CA ASN A 231 -4.66 -6.41 -0.20
C ASN A 231 -5.55 -7.64 -0.48
N MET A 232 -5.30 -8.38 -1.56
CA MET A 232 -5.93 -9.67 -1.85
C MET A 232 -5.04 -10.85 -1.44
N THR A 233 -4.00 -10.61 -0.67
CA THR A 233 -3.14 -11.65 -0.09
C THR A 233 -3.53 -11.90 1.36
N ALA A 234 -3.89 -13.15 1.67
CA ALA A 234 -4.14 -13.54 3.05
C ALA A 234 -2.86 -13.45 3.89
N LEU A 235 -3.00 -13.21 5.19
CA LEU A 235 -1.87 -13.29 6.09
C LEU A 235 -1.21 -14.67 6.02
N PRO A 236 0.14 -14.75 6.11
CA PRO A 236 0.85 -16.02 6.07
C PRO A 236 0.38 -16.95 7.18
N VAL A 237 0.14 -18.21 6.86
CA VAL A 237 -0.21 -19.20 7.88
C VAL A 237 1.01 -19.42 8.79
N GLY A 238 0.79 -19.29 10.10
CA GLY A 238 1.84 -19.49 11.08
C GLY A 238 2.92 -18.40 11.08
N PHE A 239 2.55 -17.15 10.77
CA PHE A 239 3.45 -16.04 11.09
C PHE A 239 3.60 -15.95 12.61
N GLU A 240 4.84 -15.89 13.06
CA GLU A 240 5.13 -15.99 14.49
C GLU A 240 5.11 -14.62 15.17
N LYS A 241 5.36 -13.56 14.40
CA LYS A 241 5.58 -12.21 14.91
C LYS A 241 4.90 -11.15 14.04
N SER A 242 4.48 -10.09 14.68
CA SER A 242 3.99 -8.89 14.02
C SER A 242 4.50 -7.64 14.71
N ARG A 243 5.10 -6.72 13.95
CA ARG A 243 5.49 -5.40 14.46
C ARG A 243 4.28 -4.54 14.77
N PRO A 244 3.29 -4.37 13.90
CA PRO A 244 1.99 -3.85 14.30
C PRO A 244 1.36 -4.76 15.36
N VAL A 245 1.06 -4.22 16.55
CA VAL A 245 0.58 -5.04 17.70
C VAL A 245 -0.86 -5.48 17.49
N ARG A 246 -1.70 -4.56 17.05
CA ARG A 246 -3.13 -4.80 16.76
C ARG A 246 -3.58 -3.96 15.58
N TRP A 247 -4.44 -4.53 14.77
CA TRP A 247 -5.13 -3.84 13.68
C TRP A 247 -6.62 -4.14 13.71
N ASP A 248 -7.38 -3.21 13.19
CA ASP A 248 -8.82 -3.30 12.97
C ASP A 248 -9.21 -2.26 11.93
N GLU A 249 -10.48 -2.23 11.59
CA GLU A 249 -11.01 -1.23 10.67
C GLU A 249 -11.00 0.19 11.26
N ASP A 250 -11.23 0.30 12.56
CA ASP A 250 -11.22 1.54 13.34
C ASP A 250 -12.10 2.65 12.75
N HIS A 251 -13.27 2.25 12.23
CA HIS A 251 -14.32 3.14 11.76
C HIS A 251 -15.42 3.26 12.79
N LEU A 252 -15.76 4.50 13.11
CA LEU A 252 -16.82 4.78 14.08
C LEU A 252 -18.21 4.57 13.49
N LEU A 253 -18.40 4.90 12.22
CA LEU A 253 -19.68 4.75 11.49
C LEU A 253 -19.61 3.59 10.50
N PRO A 254 -20.78 3.06 10.06
CA PRO A 254 -20.81 2.02 9.05
C PRO A 254 -20.07 2.45 7.78
N ARG A 255 -19.29 1.52 7.22
CA ARG A 255 -18.53 1.72 6.01
C ARG A 255 -19.44 1.72 4.78
N MET A 256 -19.15 2.63 3.85
CA MET A 256 -19.64 2.52 2.47
C MET A 256 -18.63 1.75 1.63
N TRP A 257 -19.03 0.59 1.13
CA TRP A 257 -18.24 -0.20 0.22
C TRP A 257 -18.12 0.46 -1.15
N ASP A 258 -17.07 0.10 -1.88
CA ASP A 258 -16.93 0.52 -3.26
C ASP A 258 -18.16 0.12 -4.08
N ALA A 259 -18.72 1.06 -4.84
CA ALA A 259 -19.98 0.84 -5.60
C ALA A 259 -19.83 -0.21 -6.71
N ARG A 260 -18.58 -0.48 -7.17
CA ARG A 260 -18.27 -1.51 -8.16
C ARG A 260 -17.92 -2.85 -7.50
N GLY A 261 -17.88 -2.91 -6.17
CA GLY A 261 -17.63 -4.10 -5.38
C GLY A 261 -16.15 -4.52 -5.34
N HIS A 262 -15.22 -3.63 -5.70
CA HIS A 262 -13.79 -3.92 -5.60
C HIS A 262 -13.36 -4.04 -4.13
N ALA A 263 -12.56 -5.04 -3.82
CA ALA A 263 -12.10 -5.35 -2.46
C ALA A 263 -13.22 -5.40 -1.41
N LYS A 264 -14.46 -5.70 -1.84
CA LYS A 264 -15.55 -5.95 -0.92
C LYS A 264 -15.19 -7.11 0.00
N ASP A 265 -15.48 -6.94 1.29
CA ASP A 265 -15.17 -7.93 2.34
C ASP A 265 -13.65 -8.16 2.58
N THR A 266 -12.77 -7.32 2.00
CA THR A 266 -11.36 -7.27 2.36
C THR A 266 -11.18 -6.31 3.54
N PHE A 267 -10.73 -6.84 4.67
CA PHE A 267 -10.54 -6.11 5.91
C PHE A 267 -9.06 -5.84 6.22
N ALA A 268 -8.80 -5.04 7.27
CA ALA A 268 -7.47 -4.88 7.80
C ALA A 268 -6.81 -6.25 8.08
N PRO A 269 -5.51 -6.40 7.85
CA PRO A 269 -4.52 -5.34 7.64
C PRO A 269 -4.46 -4.75 6.23
N GLY A 270 -5.25 -5.23 5.24
CA GLY A 270 -5.08 -4.89 3.84
C GLY A 270 -3.81 -5.48 3.25
N GLY A 271 -3.13 -4.74 2.36
CA GLY A 271 -1.80 -5.07 1.92
C GLY A 271 -0.78 -4.90 3.05
N TYR A 272 0.23 -5.73 3.05
CA TYR A 272 1.25 -5.75 4.10
C TYR A 272 2.64 -6.05 3.53
N ILE A 273 3.65 -5.63 4.27
CA ILE A 273 5.05 -6.00 4.05
C ILE A 273 5.46 -6.93 5.17
N ALA A 274 6.03 -8.07 4.81
CA ALA A 274 6.59 -9.02 5.75
C ALA A 274 8.07 -9.23 5.50
N ARG A 275 8.77 -9.81 6.47
CA ARG A 275 10.14 -10.26 6.32
C ARG A 275 10.32 -11.67 6.85
N SER A 276 11.30 -12.37 6.29
CA SER A 276 11.64 -13.74 6.65
C SER A 276 13.16 -13.89 6.74
N ASP A 277 13.62 -14.89 7.49
CA ASP A 277 14.98 -15.39 7.33
C ASP A 277 15.18 -16.05 5.95
N PRO A 278 16.43 -16.22 5.47
CA PRO A 278 16.69 -16.77 4.14
C PRO A 278 16.18 -18.19 3.90
N GLU A 279 15.92 -18.94 4.97
CA GLU A 279 15.42 -20.31 4.89
C GLU A 279 13.89 -20.41 5.02
N GLY A 280 13.19 -19.28 5.17
CA GLY A 280 11.75 -19.24 5.34
C GLY A 280 11.25 -19.81 6.66
N LYS A 281 12.10 -19.95 7.67
CA LYS A 281 11.74 -20.54 8.98
C LYS A 281 10.88 -19.61 9.81
N THR A 282 11.15 -18.32 9.74
CA THR A 282 10.42 -17.29 10.48
C THR A 282 9.74 -16.32 9.51
N ILE A 283 8.53 -15.86 9.82
CA ILE A 283 7.87 -14.76 9.13
C ILE A 283 7.38 -13.75 10.15
N GLU A 284 7.72 -12.49 9.91
CA GLU A 284 7.28 -11.37 10.71
C GLU A 284 6.56 -10.35 9.82
N ILE A 285 5.36 -9.91 10.22
CA ILE A 285 4.68 -8.78 9.60
C ILE A 285 5.38 -7.49 10.02
N PHE A 286 5.95 -6.76 9.05
CA PHE A 286 6.73 -5.56 9.30
C PHE A 286 5.88 -4.29 9.33
N ALA A 287 5.04 -4.09 8.32
CA ALA A 287 4.15 -2.95 8.16
C ALA A 287 2.87 -3.36 7.42
N MET A 288 1.82 -2.55 7.52
CA MET A 288 0.49 -2.87 6.97
C MET A 288 -0.27 -1.62 6.49
N GLY A 289 -1.50 -1.80 6.04
CA GLY A 289 -2.37 -0.70 5.64
C GLY A 289 -2.10 -0.20 4.23
N PHE A 290 -1.58 -1.06 3.35
CA PHE A 290 -1.40 -0.78 1.94
C PHE A 290 -2.57 -1.32 1.11
N ARG A 291 -2.69 -0.83 -0.13
CA ARG A 291 -3.62 -1.42 -1.09
C ARG A 291 -2.94 -2.44 -2.00
N ASN A 292 -1.96 -1.99 -2.79
CA ASN A 292 -1.26 -2.85 -3.74
C ASN A 292 0.12 -2.27 -4.07
N GLN A 293 0.98 -2.29 -3.08
CA GLN A 293 2.40 -2.03 -3.27
C GLN A 293 2.99 -3.22 -4.03
N PHE A 294 3.49 -2.95 -5.24
CA PHE A 294 4.01 -4.00 -6.09
C PHE A 294 5.48 -4.32 -5.77
N ASP A 295 6.27 -3.31 -5.44
CA ASP A 295 7.70 -3.47 -5.25
C ASP A 295 8.24 -2.68 -4.06
N LEU A 296 9.45 -3.06 -3.61
CA LEU A 296 10.15 -2.57 -2.43
C LEU A 296 11.59 -2.20 -2.77
N SER A 297 12.08 -1.08 -2.27
CA SER A 297 13.48 -0.73 -2.42
C SER A 297 14.04 -0.03 -1.18
N PHE A 298 15.26 -0.40 -0.78
CA PHE A 298 15.98 0.25 0.29
C PHE A 298 16.90 1.33 -0.26
N ASP A 299 16.98 2.47 0.42
CA ASP A 299 18.02 3.46 0.17
C ASP A 299 19.37 3.01 0.74
N GLN A 300 20.43 3.78 0.47
CA GLN A 300 21.78 3.49 0.97
C GLN A 300 21.89 3.59 2.51
N ASN A 301 20.96 4.24 3.19
CA ASN A 301 20.89 4.35 4.64
C ASN A 301 20.05 3.24 5.29
N GLY A 302 19.45 2.36 4.48
CA GLY A 302 18.61 1.27 4.94
C GLY A 302 17.17 1.67 5.25
N GLU A 303 16.69 2.81 4.74
CA GLU A 303 15.27 3.17 4.79
C GLU A 303 14.51 2.49 3.65
N LEU A 304 13.35 1.94 3.97
CA LEU A 304 12.52 1.20 3.02
C LEU A 304 11.47 2.10 2.38
N PHE A 305 11.30 1.97 1.07
CA PHE A 305 10.28 2.68 0.32
C PHE A 305 9.48 1.76 -0.56
N THR A 306 8.26 2.17 -0.88
CA THR A 306 7.38 1.50 -1.84
C THR A 306 6.47 2.51 -2.53
N TYR A 307 6.01 2.15 -3.73
CA TYR A 307 4.99 2.87 -4.47
C TYR A 307 3.67 2.11 -4.33
N ASP A 308 2.68 2.71 -3.65
CA ASP A 308 1.38 2.08 -3.35
C ASP A 308 0.27 2.66 -4.22
N SER A 309 -0.66 1.80 -4.61
CA SER A 309 -1.80 2.15 -5.44
C SER A 309 -2.97 2.74 -4.66
N ASP A 310 -3.92 3.29 -5.39
CA ASP A 310 -5.23 3.70 -4.88
C ASP A 310 -6.36 3.22 -5.78
N MET A 311 -7.58 3.61 -5.45
CA MET A 311 -8.78 3.33 -6.23
C MET A 311 -8.94 4.41 -7.29
N GLU A 312 -8.57 4.13 -8.53
CA GLU A 312 -8.54 5.10 -9.62
C GLU A 312 -9.92 5.67 -9.94
N TRP A 313 -10.98 4.88 -9.73
CA TRP A 313 -12.37 5.31 -9.95
C TRP A 313 -12.95 6.14 -8.81
N ASP A 314 -12.24 6.29 -7.69
CA ASP A 314 -12.60 7.23 -6.62
C ASP A 314 -12.15 8.66 -6.95
N GLN A 315 -11.41 8.85 -8.03
CA GLN A 315 -10.96 10.15 -8.50
C GLN A 315 -12.15 11.10 -8.67
N GLY A 316 -12.07 12.27 -8.04
CA GLY A 316 -13.16 13.23 -7.95
C GLY A 316 -14.11 13.04 -6.78
N ALA A 317 -14.04 11.91 -6.06
CA ALA A 317 -14.78 11.74 -4.82
C ALA A 317 -14.04 12.42 -3.64
N PRO A 318 -14.77 12.92 -2.61
CA PRO A 318 -14.13 13.59 -1.48
C PRO A 318 -13.28 12.66 -0.60
N TRP A 319 -13.31 11.36 -0.81
CA TRP A 319 -12.48 10.34 -0.16
C TRP A 319 -11.34 9.81 -1.05
N TYR A 320 -11.16 10.39 -2.25
CA TYR A 320 -10.05 9.99 -3.11
C TYR A 320 -8.70 10.21 -2.42
N VAL A 321 -7.83 9.23 -2.53
CA VAL A 321 -6.43 9.30 -2.10
C VAL A 321 -5.55 8.90 -3.29
N PRO A 322 -4.56 9.72 -3.66
CA PRO A 322 -3.69 9.44 -4.80
C PRO A 322 -2.79 8.23 -4.56
N THR A 323 -2.27 7.64 -5.63
CA THR A 323 -1.11 6.75 -5.52
C THR A 323 0.06 7.51 -4.89
N ARG A 324 0.91 6.83 -4.13
CA ARG A 324 1.86 7.53 -3.29
C ARG A 324 3.14 6.75 -3.03
N ILE A 325 4.22 7.48 -2.83
CA ILE A 325 5.47 6.92 -2.35
C ILE A 325 5.42 6.90 -0.83
N ASN A 326 5.50 5.71 -0.23
CA ASN A 326 5.55 5.56 1.21
C ASN A 326 6.98 5.32 1.69
N HIS A 327 7.38 6.02 2.75
CA HIS A 327 8.53 5.66 3.58
C HIS A 327 8.06 4.65 4.60
N VAL A 328 8.53 3.41 4.48
CA VAL A 328 8.03 2.28 5.25
C VAL A 328 8.86 2.07 6.50
N VAL A 329 8.27 2.38 7.65
CA VAL A 329 8.91 2.23 8.97
C VAL A 329 8.36 1.04 9.74
N ASP A 330 9.11 0.59 10.74
CA ASP A 330 8.75 -0.54 11.61
C ASP A 330 7.39 -0.31 12.29
N ALA A 331 6.52 -1.29 12.27
CA ALA A 331 5.14 -1.28 12.78
C ALA A 331 4.19 -0.30 12.07
N GLY A 332 4.57 0.26 10.92
CA GLY A 332 3.78 1.26 10.19
C GLY A 332 2.38 0.77 9.79
N ASP A 333 1.37 1.67 9.91
CA ASP A 333 0.04 1.51 9.30
C ASP A 333 -0.18 2.67 8.32
N TYR A 334 -0.39 2.34 7.04
CA TYR A 334 -0.53 3.32 5.96
C TYR A 334 -1.99 3.60 5.61
N GLY A 335 -2.92 3.16 6.48
CA GLY A 335 -4.31 3.62 6.52
C GLY A 335 -5.22 3.07 5.44
N TRP A 336 -4.79 2.14 4.56
CA TRP A 336 -5.73 1.56 3.62
C TRP A 336 -6.82 0.76 4.34
N ARG A 337 -8.06 1.10 4.00
CA ARG A 337 -9.27 0.37 4.40
C ARG A 337 -10.19 0.33 3.18
N SER A 338 -10.96 -0.73 3.01
CA SER A 338 -11.80 -0.91 1.82
C SER A 338 -12.93 0.11 1.72
N GLY A 339 -13.28 0.50 0.50
CA GLY A 339 -14.33 1.46 0.21
C GLY A 339 -14.02 2.85 0.74
N ALA A 340 -15.03 3.59 1.18
CA ALA A 340 -14.89 4.93 1.78
C ALA A 340 -14.26 4.91 3.19
N GLY A 341 -13.74 3.75 3.59
CA GLY A 341 -13.13 3.54 4.90
C GLY A 341 -11.66 3.96 5.02
N ARG A 342 -11.01 4.39 3.96
CA ARG A 342 -9.60 4.79 3.98
C ARG A 342 -9.34 5.90 4.98
N TRP A 343 -8.27 5.74 5.76
CA TRP A 343 -7.89 6.70 6.80
C TRP A 343 -7.23 7.94 6.18
N PRO A 344 -7.55 9.12 6.67
CA PRO A 344 -6.89 10.35 6.24
C PRO A 344 -5.46 10.44 6.82
N ASP A 345 -4.59 11.17 6.12
CA ASP A 345 -3.19 11.33 6.49
C ASP A 345 -2.96 12.00 7.86
N TYR A 346 -3.96 12.72 8.37
CA TYR A 346 -3.87 13.38 9.68
C TYR A 346 -4.17 12.47 10.87
N TYR A 347 -4.59 11.20 10.68
CA TYR A 347 -4.78 10.27 11.79
C TYR A 347 -3.45 9.96 12.48
N ALA A 348 -3.41 10.13 13.80
CA ALA A 348 -2.18 9.97 14.59
C ALA A 348 -1.65 8.51 14.57
N ASP A 349 -2.54 7.55 14.37
CA ASP A 349 -2.23 6.11 14.31
C ASP A 349 -1.93 5.60 12.90
N SER A 350 -1.82 6.49 11.91
CA SER A 350 -1.37 6.21 10.55
C SER A 350 -0.18 7.08 10.17
N LEU A 351 0.50 6.76 9.07
CA LEU A 351 1.64 7.52 8.59
C LEU A 351 1.37 8.11 7.20
N PRO A 352 1.70 9.40 6.99
CA PRO A 352 1.56 10.05 5.70
C PRO A 352 2.65 9.61 4.73
N ALA A 353 2.39 9.81 3.44
CA ALA A 353 3.37 9.58 2.39
C ALA A 353 4.32 10.77 2.25
N PRO A 354 5.62 10.56 2.00
CA PRO A 354 6.55 11.60 1.58
C PRO A 354 6.14 12.33 0.30
N LEU A 355 5.42 11.64 -0.60
CA LEU A 355 4.98 12.20 -1.88
C LEU A 355 3.73 11.50 -2.41
N ASN A 356 2.75 12.30 -2.81
CA ASN A 356 1.62 11.85 -3.61
C ASN A 356 1.96 11.95 -5.11
N ILE A 357 1.72 10.88 -5.87
CA ILE A 357 1.95 10.86 -7.32
C ILE A 357 0.71 11.32 -8.10
N GLY A 358 -0.46 10.87 -7.70
CA GLY A 358 -1.73 11.09 -8.40
C GLY A 358 -2.36 9.79 -8.86
N PRO A 359 -3.15 9.79 -9.94
CA PRO A 359 -3.66 8.55 -10.51
C PRO A 359 -2.51 7.73 -11.10
N GLY A 360 -2.59 6.40 -11.00
CA GLY A 360 -1.53 5.52 -11.51
C GLY A 360 -1.78 4.05 -11.23
N SER A 361 -0.88 3.22 -11.76
CA SER A 361 -0.79 1.80 -11.46
C SER A 361 0.65 1.46 -11.10
N PRO A 362 1.00 1.55 -9.82
CA PRO A 362 2.33 1.25 -9.31
C PRO A 362 2.83 -0.13 -9.72
N THR A 363 4.09 -0.19 -10.16
CA THR A 363 4.81 -1.42 -10.46
C THR A 363 6.23 -1.37 -9.88
N GLY A 364 7.27 -1.71 -10.64
CA GLY A 364 8.64 -1.82 -10.16
C GLY A 364 9.21 -0.53 -9.56
N THR A 365 10.09 -0.68 -8.58
CA THR A 365 10.80 0.40 -7.92
C THR A 365 12.26 0.05 -7.70
N VAL A 366 13.16 1.02 -7.80
CA VAL A 366 14.58 0.86 -7.47
C VAL A 366 15.19 2.19 -7.07
N PHE A 367 16.14 2.20 -6.13
CA PHE A 367 17.04 3.34 -6.00
C PHE A 367 18.12 3.32 -7.09
N GLY A 368 18.54 4.51 -7.54
CA GLY A 368 19.61 4.64 -8.53
C GLY A 368 21.01 4.27 -8.03
N THR A 369 21.10 3.69 -6.85
CA THR A 369 22.35 3.28 -6.20
C THR A 369 23.17 2.35 -7.10
N GLY A 370 24.43 2.75 -7.36
CA GLY A 370 25.34 1.99 -8.24
C GLY A 370 25.19 2.28 -9.72
N ALA A 371 24.21 3.08 -10.13
CA ALA A 371 24.11 3.53 -11.51
C ALA A 371 25.24 4.51 -11.87
N LYS A 372 25.74 4.43 -13.09
CA LYS A 372 26.65 5.44 -13.68
C LYS A 372 25.84 6.65 -14.16
N PHE A 373 25.14 7.28 -13.24
CA PHE A 373 24.30 8.46 -13.42
C PHE A 373 24.85 9.63 -12.60
N PRO A 374 24.43 10.88 -12.86
CA PRO A 374 24.72 12.00 -11.97
C PRO A 374 24.23 11.77 -10.54
N ALA A 375 24.85 12.41 -9.56
CA ALA A 375 24.63 12.13 -8.13
C ALA A 375 23.16 12.22 -7.69
N ASN A 376 22.39 13.19 -8.19
CA ASN A 376 20.96 13.33 -7.88
C ASN A 376 20.11 12.14 -8.37
N TYR A 377 20.51 11.53 -9.47
CA TYR A 377 19.85 10.34 -10.04
C TYR A 377 20.33 9.04 -9.37
N GLN A 378 21.53 9.00 -8.79
CA GLN A 378 21.98 7.85 -8.01
C GLN A 378 21.25 7.75 -6.67
N THR A 379 20.82 8.87 -6.08
CA THR A 379 20.07 8.92 -4.82
C THR A 379 18.55 8.95 -5.03
N ALA A 380 18.08 9.08 -6.27
CA ALA A 380 16.65 9.09 -6.58
C ALA A 380 16.01 7.71 -6.39
N PHE A 381 14.77 7.71 -5.93
CA PHE A 381 13.88 6.56 -5.93
C PHE A 381 13.11 6.54 -7.25
N TYR A 382 13.34 5.53 -8.06
CA TYR A 382 12.61 5.35 -9.31
C TYR A 382 11.32 4.56 -9.06
N ALA A 383 10.21 5.06 -9.62
CA ALA A 383 8.88 4.49 -9.45
C ALA A 383 8.18 4.37 -10.82
N ALA A 384 7.89 3.15 -11.23
CA ALA A 384 7.27 2.84 -12.51
C ALA A 384 5.75 2.86 -12.44
N ASP A 385 5.12 3.47 -13.43
CA ASP A 385 3.66 3.50 -13.62
C ASP A 385 3.27 2.75 -14.89
N TRP A 386 2.52 1.67 -14.71
CA TRP A 386 2.08 0.81 -15.80
C TRP A 386 1.02 1.48 -16.70
N THR A 387 0.10 2.23 -16.09
CA THR A 387 -1.08 2.78 -16.80
C THR A 387 -0.71 3.97 -17.66
N TYR A 388 0.11 4.89 -17.14
CA TYR A 388 0.48 6.12 -17.83
C TYR A 388 1.80 6.01 -18.58
N GLY A 389 2.50 4.87 -18.47
CA GLY A 389 3.77 4.64 -19.14
C GLY A 389 4.84 5.65 -18.73
N THR A 390 4.93 5.91 -17.43
CA THR A 390 5.85 6.90 -16.88
C THR A 390 6.75 6.25 -15.83
N LEU A 391 8.05 6.47 -15.94
CA LEU A 391 9.01 6.22 -14.87
C LEU A 391 9.33 7.55 -14.19
N TYR A 392 8.98 7.66 -12.93
CA TYR A 392 9.32 8.83 -12.13
C TYR A 392 10.69 8.64 -11.47
N ALA A 393 11.53 9.69 -11.49
CA ALA A 393 12.63 9.85 -10.55
C ALA A 393 12.12 10.71 -9.38
N VAL A 394 12.08 10.14 -8.19
CA VAL A 394 11.63 10.83 -6.98
C VAL A 394 12.85 11.24 -6.17
N HIS A 395 13.07 12.53 -6.06
CA HIS A 395 14.16 13.14 -5.30
C HIS A 395 13.70 13.32 -3.85
N LEU A 396 14.22 12.47 -2.97
CA LEU A 396 13.86 12.44 -1.54
C LEU A 396 14.83 13.32 -0.74
N LYS A 397 14.27 14.17 0.10
CA LYS A 397 15.02 15.03 1.04
C LYS A 397 14.62 14.64 2.47
N PRO A 398 15.57 14.45 3.39
CA PRO A 398 15.26 14.21 4.80
C PRO A 398 14.38 15.34 5.38
N ASP A 399 13.32 14.96 6.10
CA ASP A 399 12.40 15.85 6.81
C ASP A 399 12.07 15.24 8.18
N GLY A 400 12.73 15.74 9.22
CA GLY A 400 12.67 15.12 10.54
C GLY A 400 13.07 13.65 10.50
N ALA A 401 12.23 12.77 11.04
CA ALA A 401 12.46 11.33 11.05
C ALA A 401 11.94 10.60 9.78
N SER A 402 11.53 11.35 8.76
CA SER A 402 11.07 10.83 7.46
C SER A 402 11.64 11.67 6.32
N PHE A 403 10.87 11.80 5.23
CA PHE A 403 11.28 12.46 4.01
C PHE A 403 10.13 13.26 3.41
N ILE A 404 10.49 14.26 2.58
CA ILE A 404 9.63 14.87 1.57
C ILE A 404 10.21 14.55 0.20
N GLY A 405 9.36 14.42 -0.81
CA GLY A 405 9.74 14.02 -2.16
C GLY A 405 9.30 15.02 -3.22
N GLU A 406 10.11 15.17 -4.25
CA GLU A 406 9.78 15.87 -5.51
C GLU A 406 9.89 14.88 -6.65
N LYS A 407 8.85 14.80 -7.51
CA LYS A 407 8.86 13.89 -8.66
C LYS A 407 9.30 14.59 -9.95
N GLU A 408 10.07 13.88 -10.74
CA GLU A 408 10.43 14.22 -12.11
C GLU A 408 9.95 13.08 -13.03
N GLU A 409 9.37 13.40 -14.19
CA GLU A 409 9.16 12.39 -15.23
C GLU A 409 10.52 12.06 -15.88
N PHE A 410 11.16 11.00 -15.41
CA PHE A 410 12.46 10.57 -15.90
C PHE A 410 12.39 10.02 -17.33
N LEU A 411 11.36 9.19 -17.60
CA LEU A 411 10.99 8.82 -18.95
C LEU A 411 9.48 8.57 -19.07
N SER A 412 8.95 8.76 -20.28
CA SER A 412 7.53 8.50 -20.55
C SER A 412 7.28 8.18 -22.02
N GLY A 413 6.30 7.31 -22.27
CA GLY A 413 5.90 6.91 -23.61
C GLY A 413 4.49 6.32 -23.65
N LYS A 414 3.95 6.16 -24.85
CA LYS A 414 2.63 5.55 -25.05
C LYS A 414 2.61 4.71 -26.33
N PRO A 415 2.32 3.41 -26.26
CA PRO A 415 2.17 2.62 -25.02
C PRO A 415 3.52 2.30 -24.37
N LEU A 416 3.59 2.34 -23.04
CA LEU A 416 4.79 1.94 -22.31
C LEU A 416 4.39 1.31 -20.96
N PRO A 417 3.81 0.11 -20.95
CA PRO A 417 3.35 -0.54 -19.73
C PRO A 417 4.53 -1.06 -18.90
N LEU A 418 5.17 -0.15 -18.16
CA LEU A 418 6.32 -0.44 -17.31
C LEU A 418 5.97 -1.48 -16.25
N THR A 419 6.80 -2.50 -16.09
CA THR A 419 6.58 -3.57 -15.09
C THR A 419 7.63 -3.60 -14.01
N ASP A 420 8.91 -3.64 -14.38
CA ASP A 420 10.00 -3.73 -13.41
C ASP A 420 11.29 -3.10 -13.94
N LEU A 421 12.20 -2.76 -13.03
CA LEU A 421 13.47 -2.12 -13.36
C LEU A 421 14.58 -2.49 -12.39
N VAL A 422 15.80 -2.56 -12.88
CA VAL A 422 17.00 -2.90 -12.09
C VAL A 422 18.19 -2.04 -12.49
N ILE A 423 19.08 -1.77 -11.54
CA ILE A 423 20.42 -1.23 -11.82
C ILE A 423 21.39 -2.41 -11.90
N ASN A 424 22.09 -2.53 -13.01
CA ASN A 424 23.10 -3.58 -13.17
C ASN A 424 24.44 -3.11 -12.57
N PRO A 425 24.92 -3.73 -11.49
CA PRO A 425 26.15 -3.29 -10.82
C PRO A 425 27.43 -3.50 -11.64
N ARG A 426 27.39 -4.31 -12.71
CA ARG A 426 28.55 -4.57 -13.56
C ARG A 426 28.82 -3.45 -14.56
N ASP A 427 27.78 -2.88 -15.14
CA ASP A 427 27.92 -1.82 -16.15
C ASP A 427 27.41 -0.45 -15.68
N GLY A 428 26.60 -0.43 -14.61
CA GLY A 428 26.01 0.79 -14.04
C GLY A 428 24.86 1.35 -14.87
N ALA A 429 24.29 0.55 -15.77
CA ALA A 429 23.11 0.95 -16.54
C ALA A 429 21.82 0.56 -15.80
N MET A 430 20.75 1.29 -16.06
CA MET A 430 19.40 0.89 -15.68
C MET A 430 18.79 0.04 -16.80
N TYR A 431 18.18 -1.05 -16.41
CA TYR A 431 17.38 -1.89 -17.31
C TYR A 431 15.94 -1.91 -16.82
N PHE A 432 14.99 -1.81 -17.75
CA PHE A 432 13.58 -1.95 -17.41
C PHE A 432 12.82 -2.78 -18.43
N ALA A 433 11.80 -3.46 -17.94
CA ALA A 433 10.86 -4.21 -18.76
C ALA A 433 9.54 -3.48 -18.91
N VAL A 434 8.90 -3.69 -20.05
CA VAL A 434 7.49 -3.41 -20.28
C VAL A 434 6.76 -4.71 -20.48
N GLY A 435 5.48 -4.78 -20.10
CA GLY A 435 4.71 -6.02 -20.21
C GLY A 435 3.52 -6.09 -19.25
N GLY A 436 3.26 -7.29 -18.75
CA GLY A 436 2.15 -7.57 -17.85
C GLY A 436 0.81 -7.71 -18.59
N ARG A 437 -0.09 -8.51 -18.04
CA ARG A 437 -1.44 -8.73 -18.57
C ARG A 437 -1.46 -9.15 -20.04
N ARG A 438 -0.41 -9.88 -20.49
CA ARG A 438 -0.21 -10.33 -21.89
C ARG A 438 -0.06 -9.20 -22.91
N THR A 439 0.37 -8.03 -22.49
CA THR A 439 0.78 -6.98 -23.43
C THR A 439 2.11 -7.35 -24.07
N GLN A 440 2.45 -6.67 -25.17
CA GLN A 440 3.76 -6.83 -25.78
C GLN A 440 4.85 -6.47 -24.78
N SER A 441 5.83 -7.34 -24.62
CA SER A 441 6.94 -7.14 -23.68
C SER A 441 8.23 -6.81 -24.41
N ALA A 442 9.09 -6.04 -23.75
CA ALA A 442 10.40 -5.67 -24.24
C ALA A 442 11.35 -5.35 -23.09
N LEU A 443 12.65 -5.43 -23.35
CA LEU A 443 13.71 -4.99 -22.46
C LEU A 443 14.40 -3.76 -23.04
N TYR A 444 14.52 -2.73 -22.21
CA TYR A 444 15.22 -1.48 -22.53
C TYR A 444 16.40 -1.27 -21.60
N ARG A 445 17.36 -0.45 -22.06
CA ARG A 445 18.49 0.02 -21.28
C ARG A 445 18.57 1.54 -21.31
N VAL A 446 18.81 2.15 -20.13
CA VAL A 446 19.08 3.58 -19.99
C VAL A 446 20.53 3.76 -19.53
N THR A 447 21.25 4.63 -20.21
CA THR A 447 22.63 5.03 -19.88
C THR A 447 22.74 6.55 -19.86
N TYR A 448 23.63 7.08 -19.04
CA TYR A 448 23.94 8.51 -19.05
C TYR A 448 25.05 8.79 -20.08
N THR A 449 24.84 9.79 -20.92
CA THR A 449 25.77 10.20 -21.97
C THR A 449 26.16 11.68 -21.87
N GLY A 450 25.68 12.37 -20.82
CA GLY A 450 26.01 13.75 -20.54
C GLY A 450 27.41 13.94 -19.96
N THR A 451 27.70 15.13 -19.47
CA THR A 451 29.04 15.53 -19.02
C THR A 451 29.20 15.61 -17.51
N GLU A 452 28.13 15.43 -16.75
CA GLU A 452 28.19 15.46 -15.29
C GLU A 452 28.92 14.23 -14.73
N SER A 453 29.52 14.38 -13.54
CA SER A 453 30.20 13.28 -12.87
C SER A 453 29.24 12.17 -12.53
N THR A 454 29.63 10.94 -12.84
CA THR A 454 28.95 9.70 -12.44
C THR A 454 29.68 8.95 -11.33
N ALA A 455 30.58 9.64 -10.61
CA ALA A 455 31.23 9.08 -9.43
C ALA A 455 30.18 8.69 -8.37
N PRO A 456 30.42 7.64 -7.55
CA PRO A 456 29.47 7.20 -6.53
C PRO A 456 29.02 8.35 -5.63
N ALA A 457 27.71 8.58 -5.58
CA ALA A 457 27.10 9.58 -4.72
C ALA A 457 27.08 9.09 -3.25
N LYS A 458 27.28 10.04 -2.34
CA LYS A 458 27.05 9.78 -0.91
C LYS A 458 25.58 10.05 -0.59
N PRO A 459 24.92 9.15 0.15
CA PRO A 459 23.57 9.42 0.61
C PRO A 459 23.56 10.60 1.61
N PRO A 460 22.44 11.32 1.74
CA PRO A 460 22.26 12.30 2.80
C PRO A 460 22.48 11.66 4.18
N GLU A 461 23.15 12.39 5.09
CA GLU A 461 23.28 11.91 6.47
C GLU A 461 21.91 11.84 7.16
N PRO A 462 21.63 10.74 7.88
CA PRO A 462 20.39 10.64 8.66
C PRO A 462 20.30 11.75 9.71
N THR A 463 19.13 12.37 9.82
CA THR A 463 18.83 13.39 10.83
C THR A 463 18.93 12.85 12.25
N ALA A 464 18.96 13.72 13.25
CA ALA A 464 18.90 13.31 14.65
C ALA A 464 17.58 12.59 14.97
N GLU A 465 16.47 13.08 14.38
CA GLU A 465 15.15 12.50 14.53
C GLU A 465 15.06 11.10 13.89
N ALA A 466 15.65 10.91 12.71
CA ALA A 466 15.72 9.60 12.06
C ALA A 466 16.53 8.58 12.89
N LYS A 467 17.68 9.01 13.45
CA LYS A 467 18.47 8.18 14.36
C LYS A 467 17.70 7.83 15.63
N LEU A 468 16.98 8.81 16.21
CA LEU A 468 16.12 8.60 17.38
C LEU A 468 14.97 7.64 17.07
N ARG A 469 14.25 7.82 15.94
CA ARG A 469 13.20 6.91 15.50
C ARG A 469 13.71 5.48 15.43
N ARG A 470 14.84 5.24 14.75
CA ARG A 470 15.45 3.90 14.65
C ARG A 470 15.81 3.29 16.01
N SER A 471 16.30 4.11 16.95
CA SER A 471 16.58 3.63 18.31
C SER A 471 15.31 3.20 19.06
N LEU A 472 14.19 3.87 18.83
CA LEU A 472 12.88 3.51 19.38
C LEU A 472 12.30 2.26 18.71
N GLU A 473 12.52 2.06 17.41
CA GLU A 473 12.07 0.88 16.65
C GLU A 473 12.75 -0.42 17.14
N VAL A 474 13.93 -0.34 17.74
CA VAL A 474 14.56 -1.49 18.41
C VAL A 474 13.67 -2.02 19.55
N LEU A 475 12.92 -1.12 20.21
CA LEU A 475 12.00 -1.47 21.30
C LEU A 475 10.71 -2.15 20.84
N HIS A 476 10.45 -2.22 19.51
CA HIS A 476 9.33 -2.97 18.96
C HIS A 476 9.56 -4.47 18.90
N ALA A 477 10.78 -4.94 19.20
CA ALA A 477 11.07 -6.36 19.27
C ALA A 477 10.36 -7.02 20.47
N GLU A 478 10.01 -8.29 20.32
CA GLU A 478 9.49 -9.07 21.43
C GLU A 478 10.54 -9.25 22.53
N GLY A 479 10.07 -9.29 23.78
CA GLY A 479 10.95 -9.48 24.94
C GLY A 479 11.66 -8.22 25.44
N THR A 480 11.39 -7.04 24.84
CA THR A 480 11.78 -5.77 25.44
C THR A 480 10.94 -5.55 26.69
N GLY A 481 11.59 -5.46 27.85
CA GLY A 481 10.90 -5.37 29.14
C GLY A 481 10.22 -4.01 29.42
N PRO A 482 9.65 -3.81 30.63
CA PRO A 482 8.98 -2.58 31.04
C PRO A 482 9.85 -1.32 30.96
N GLU A 483 11.16 -1.45 30.96
CA GLU A 483 12.13 -0.37 30.75
C GLU A 483 11.95 0.32 29.39
N ALA A 484 11.45 -0.39 28.38
CA ALA A 484 11.09 0.20 27.09
C ALA A 484 10.07 1.34 27.25
N ILE A 485 9.16 1.24 28.22
CA ILE A 485 8.17 2.29 28.53
C ILE A 485 8.89 3.56 29.01
N ALA A 486 9.86 3.42 29.90
CA ALA A 486 10.60 4.57 30.44
C ALA A 486 11.40 5.29 29.34
N ILE A 487 11.99 4.54 28.42
CA ILE A 487 12.76 5.06 27.27
C ILE A 487 11.83 5.76 26.27
N ALA A 488 10.73 5.12 25.89
CA ALA A 488 9.84 5.63 24.83
C ALA A 488 8.96 6.80 25.31
N TRP A 489 8.54 6.84 26.57
CA TRP A 489 7.55 7.79 27.08
C TRP A 489 7.86 9.26 26.84
N PRO A 490 9.10 9.77 27.06
CA PRO A 490 9.42 11.19 26.81
C PRO A 490 9.19 11.60 25.36
N HIS A 491 9.28 10.66 24.43
CA HIS A 491 9.16 10.88 22.99
C HIS A 491 7.72 10.92 22.48
N LEU A 492 6.73 10.60 23.31
CA LEU A 492 5.32 10.84 22.99
C LEU A 492 5.00 12.34 22.83
N ALA A 493 5.80 13.23 23.39
CA ALA A 493 5.69 14.68 23.23
C ALA A 493 6.58 15.24 22.10
N SER A 494 7.28 14.42 21.35
CA SER A 494 8.16 14.88 20.27
C SER A 494 7.38 15.74 19.26
N PRO A 495 7.95 16.83 18.71
CA PRO A 495 7.36 17.55 17.59
C PRO A 495 7.32 16.71 16.31
N ASP A 496 8.23 15.76 16.15
CA ASP A 496 8.28 14.86 15.01
C ASP A 496 7.26 13.73 15.12
N ARG A 497 6.45 13.57 14.07
CA ARG A 497 5.35 12.60 14.04
C ARG A 497 5.86 11.15 14.01
N TYR A 498 6.92 10.87 13.26
CA TYR A 498 7.45 9.51 13.14
C TYR A 498 8.15 9.07 14.42
N VAL A 499 8.80 10.02 15.13
CA VAL A 499 9.34 9.76 16.48
C VAL A 499 8.21 9.43 17.47
N ARG A 500 7.10 10.22 17.46
CA ARG A 500 5.94 9.90 18.31
C ARG A 500 5.34 8.55 17.99
N PHE A 501 5.19 8.24 16.69
CA PHE A 501 4.67 6.95 16.23
C PHE A 501 5.53 5.79 16.74
N ALA A 502 6.85 5.85 16.56
CA ALA A 502 7.77 4.83 17.03
C ALA A 502 7.72 4.67 18.56
N ALA A 503 7.67 5.79 19.29
CA ALA A 503 7.53 5.76 20.75
C ALA A 503 6.21 5.11 21.20
N ARG A 504 5.10 5.45 20.53
CA ARG A 504 3.79 4.85 20.83
C ARG A 504 3.79 3.36 20.53
N ALA A 505 4.31 2.93 19.37
CA ALA A 505 4.40 1.52 19.01
C ALA A 505 5.22 0.70 20.03
N ALA A 506 6.33 1.26 20.54
CA ALA A 506 7.11 0.64 21.60
C ALA A 506 6.30 0.45 22.91
N ILE A 507 5.47 1.42 23.26
CA ILE A 507 4.59 1.36 24.44
C ILE A 507 3.43 0.37 24.21
N GLU A 508 2.81 0.39 23.02
CA GLU A 508 1.73 -0.54 22.65
C GLU A 508 2.18 -2.01 22.71
N ARG A 509 3.48 -2.28 22.54
CA ARG A 509 4.09 -3.61 22.66
C ARG A 509 4.08 -4.13 24.10
N GLN A 510 4.08 -3.23 25.08
CA GLN A 510 4.14 -3.60 26.50
C GLN A 510 2.74 -3.86 27.06
N PRO A 511 2.57 -4.82 27.99
CA PRO A 511 1.27 -5.04 28.63
C PRO A 511 0.69 -3.76 29.25
N ALA A 512 -0.55 -3.43 28.92
CA ALA A 512 -1.19 -2.16 29.28
C ALA A 512 -1.19 -1.89 30.81
N TYR A 513 -1.24 -2.92 31.64
CA TYR A 513 -1.23 -2.75 33.09
C TYR A 513 0.08 -2.15 33.64
N HIS A 514 1.16 -2.15 32.90
CA HIS A 514 2.42 -1.50 33.31
C HIS A 514 2.40 0.02 33.13
N TRP A 515 1.55 0.56 32.26
CA TRP A 515 1.59 1.96 31.87
C TRP A 515 0.22 2.67 31.79
N ALA A 516 -0.90 1.95 31.89
CA ALA A 516 -2.23 2.54 31.78
C ALA A 516 -2.48 3.68 32.78
N ASP A 517 -2.12 3.50 34.06
CA ASP A 517 -2.32 4.56 35.07
C ASP A 517 -1.47 5.80 34.77
N ARG A 518 -0.27 5.63 34.23
CA ARG A 518 0.57 6.74 33.76
C ARG A 518 -0.09 7.47 32.58
N ALA A 519 -0.65 6.72 31.59
CA ALA A 519 -1.36 7.29 30.45
C ALA A 519 -2.57 8.12 30.90
N LEU A 520 -3.36 7.59 31.84
CA LEU A 520 -4.54 8.24 32.39
C LEU A 520 -4.21 9.50 33.20
N ALA A 521 -3.02 9.59 33.77
CA ALA A 521 -2.56 10.71 34.59
C ALA A 521 -1.68 11.72 33.82
N GLU A 522 -1.32 11.46 32.56
CA GLU A 522 -0.43 12.32 31.78
C GLU A 522 -1.00 13.75 31.65
N LYS A 523 -0.12 14.74 31.82
CA LYS A 523 -0.51 16.17 31.83
C LYS A 523 -0.06 16.92 30.59
N ASN A 524 1.03 16.47 29.92
CA ASN A 524 1.43 17.08 28.66
C ASN A 524 0.38 16.74 27.59
N PRO A 525 -0.29 17.70 26.96
CA PRO A 525 -1.40 17.41 26.05
C PRO A 525 -1.02 16.49 24.87
N GLN A 526 0.15 16.70 24.25
CA GLN A 526 0.62 15.86 23.14
C GLN A 526 0.87 14.42 23.60
N ALA A 527 1.63 14.26 24.69
CA ALA A 527 1.94 12.93 25.24
C ALA A 527 0.67 12.23 25.74
N ALA A 528 -0.28 12.99 26.35
CA ALA A 528 -1.55 12.45 26.81
C ALA A 528 -2.38 11.89 25.65
N ILE A 529 -2.50 12.63 24.56
CA ILE A 529 -3.24 12.18 23.38
C ILE A 529 -2.62 10.89 22.81
N GLU A 530 -1.29 10.85 22.61
CA GLU A 530 -0.61 9.67 22.10
C GLU A 530 -0.75 8.46 23.04
N ALA A 531 -0.58 8.67 24.35
CA ALA A 531 -0.72 7.61 25.35
C ALA A 531 -2.17 7.10 25.46
N LEU A 532 -3.18 7.98 25.33
CA LEU A 532 -4.59 7.58 25.34
C LEU A 532 -4.98 6.88 24.04
N ILE A 533 -4.41 7.25 22.90
CA ILE A 533 -4.53 6.50 21.63
C ILE A 533 -3.95 5.10 21.82
N ALA A 534 -2.74 4.97 22.35
CA ALA A 534 -2.13 3.67 22.64
C ALA A 534 -3.04 2.82 23.55
N LEU A 535 -3.56 3.42 24.64
CA LEU A 535 -4.43 2.71 25.58
C LEU A 535 -5.77 2.30 24.95
N ALA A 536 -6.33 3.12 24.05
CA ALA A 536 -7.53 2.77 23.31
C ALA A 536 -7.28 1.58 22.36
N ARG A 537 -6.10 1.54 21.70
CA ARG A 537 -5.73 0.52 20.71
C ARG A 537 -5.45 -0.85 21.33
N VAL A 538 -4.74 -0.91 22.44
CA VAL A 538 -4.27 -2.19 23.02
C VAL A 538 -4.80 -2.47 24.42
N GLY A 539 -5.43 -1.50 25.07
CA GLY A 539 -5.99 -1.66 26.42
C GLY A 539 -7.27 -2.48 26.45
N GLU A 540 -7.58 -3.02 27.62
CA GLU A 540 -8.83 -3.73 27.87
C GLU A 540 -10.00 -2.76 28.08
N LYS A 541 -11.22 -3.21 27.77
CA LYS A 541 -12.45 -2.41 27.92
C LYS A 541 -12.63 -1.79 29.33
N ARG A 542 -12.09 -2.44 30.37
CA ARG A 542 -12.16 -1.91 31.76
C ARG A 542 -11.53 -0.53 31.93
N TYR A 543 -10.61 -0.13 31.06
CA TYR A 543 -9.98 1.19 31.11
C TYR A 543 -10.85 2.29 30.51
N GLN A 544 -11.89 1.98 29.74
CA GLN A 544 -12.69 2.96 29.00
C GLN A 544 -13.25 4.10 29.88
N PRO A 545 -13.88 3.85 31.06
CA PRO A 545 -14.41 4.97 31.86
C PRO A 545 -13.34 5.98 32.26
N LYS A 546 -12.19 5.51 32.76
CA LYS A 546 -11.07 6.38 33.13
C LYS A 546 -10.43 7.07 31.93
N LEU A 547 -10.36 6.39 30.77
CA LEU A 547 -9.86 6.94 29.52
C LEU A 547 -10.76 8.09 29.05
N ILE A 548 -12.09 7.91 29.08
CA ILE A 548 -13.07 8.96 28.76
C ILE A 548 -12.91 10.15 29.71
N ASP A 549 -12.77 9.92 31.00
CA ASP A 549 -12.55 11.00 31.98
C ASP A 549 -11.23 11.74 31.69
N SER A 550 -10.20 11.05 31.25
CA SER A 550 -8.93 11.66 30.84
C SER A 550 -9.05 12.51 29.58
N LEU A 551 -9.79 12.03 28.56
CA LEU A 551 -10.09 12.83 27.37
C LEU A 551 -10.96 14.05 27.68
N LEU A 552 -11.92 13.95 28.60
CA LEU A 552 -12.76 15.08 29.04
C LEU A 552 -11.95 16.20 29.71
N ARG A 553 -10.80 15.89 30.34
CA ARG A 553 -9.90 16.90 30.90
C ARG A 553 -9.17 17.71 29.82
N LEU A 554 -9.00 17.17 28.63
CA LEU A 554 -8.40 17.84 27.48
C LEU A 554 -9.45 18.76 26.84
N ASP A 555 -9.43 20.05 27.20
CA ASP A 555 -10.36 21.03 26.64
C ASP A 555 -10.06 21.27 25.17
N PHE A 556 -10.97 20.87 24.27
CA PHE A 556 -10.82 20.96 22.82
C PHE A 556 -10.52 22.40 22.36
N ALA A 557 -11.22 23.38 22.90
CA ALA A 557 -11.04 24.78 22.51
C ALA A 557 -9.67 25.34 22.89
N LYS A 558 -9.09 24.85 23.99
CA LYS A 558 -7.77 25.25 24.47
C LYS A 558 -6.61 24.52 23.81
N GLN A 559 -6.90 23.46 23.06
CA GLN A 559 -5.83 22.77 22.36
C GLN A 559 -5.33 23.58 21.15
N PRO A 560 -4.01 23.60 20.91
CA PRO A 560 -3.44 24.05 19.65
C PRO A 560 -4.11 23.36 18.47
N ALA A 561 -4.20 24.03 17.31
CA ALA A 561 -4.84 23.47 16.11
C ALA A 561 -4.28 22.08 15.75
N ALA A 562 -2.97 21.89 15.85
CA ALA A 562 -2.29 20.62 15.54
C ALA A 562 -2.72 19.44 16.43
N LEU A 563 -3.28 19.69 17.63
CA LEU A 563 -3.71 18.65 18.56
C LEU A 563 -5.20 18.32 18.48
N ARG A 564 -6.01 19.12 17.77
CA ARG A 564 -7.47 18.94 17.71
C ARG A 564 -7.87 17.66 16.99
N LEU A 565 -7.32 17.41 15.81
CA LEU A 565 -7.58 16.18 15.04
C LEU A 565 -7.07 14.92 15.76
N PRO A 566 -5.84 14.87 16.28
CA PRO A 566 -5.39 13.74 17.10
C PRO A 566 -6.28 13.49 18.35
N LEU A 567 -6.77 14.55 19.00
CA LEU A 567 -7.70 14.41 20.13
C LEU A 567 -9.04 13.79 19.70
N LEU A 568 -9.60 14.23 18.56
CA LEU A 568 -10.82 13.62 18.01
C LEU A 568 -10.59 12.17 17.62
N ARG A 569 -9.42 11.84 17.07
CA ARG A 569 -9.04 10.44 16.77
C ARG A 569 -8.97 9.58 18.04
N ALA A 570 -8.43 10.12 19.14
CA ALA A 570 -8.40 9.41 20.42
C ALA A 570 -9.83 9.07 20.93
N TRP A 571 -10.80 10.00 20.76
CA TRP A 571 -12.21 9.75 21.05
C TRP A 571 -12.78 8.61 20.19
N GLN A 572 -12.53 8.64 18.88
CA GLN A 572 -13.02 7.62 17.97
C GLN A 572 -12.50 6.22 18.36
N LEU A 573 -11.20 6.11 18.61
CA LEU A 573 -10.58 4.82 19.01
C LEU A 573 -11.10 4.33 20.35
N ALA A 574 -11.36 5.22 21.32
CA ALA A 574 -11.96 4.85 22.60
C ALA A 574 -13.35 4.20 22.42
N PHE A 575 -14.10 4.63 21.40
CA PHE A 575 -15.43 4.07 21.14
C PHE A 575 -15.40 2.87 20.21
N THR A 576 -14.57 2.88 19.18
CA THR A 576 -14.46 1.74 18.25
C THR A 576 -13.88 0.50 18.91
N ARG A 577 -12.80 0.67 19.67
CA ARG A 577 -12.06 -0.44 20.28
C ARG A 577 -12.68 -0.94 21.59
N MET A 578 -13.29 -0.04 22.36
CA MET A 578 -13.83 -0.37 23.69
C MET A 578 -15.37 -0.38 23.73
N GLY A 579 -16.02 0.05 22.64
CA GLY A 579 -17.48 0.05 22.47
C GLY A 579 -18.15 1.38 22.88
N LYS A 580 -19.44 1.51 22.54
CA LYS A 580 -20.26 2.68 22.89
C LYS A 580 -20.45 2.73 24.40
N PRO A 581 -20.18 3.86 25.07
CA PRO A 581 -20.45 3.98 26.51
C PRO A 581 -21.95 4.11 26.81
N ASP A 582 -22.30 4.16 28.07
CA ASP A 582 -23.69 4.37 28.50
C ASP A 582 -24.23 5.77 28.09
N ALA A 583 -25.54 5.94 28.12
CA ALA A 583 -26.22 7.15 27.68
C ALA A 583 -25.77 8.42 28.46
N ALA A 584 -25.51 8.29 29.77
CA ALA A 584 -25.06 9.40 30.59
C ALA A 584 -23.64 9.85 30.19
N THR A 585 -22.75 8.90 29.93
CA THR A 585 -21.39 9.17 29.44
C THR A 585 -21.43 9.75 28.03
N CYS A 586 -22.28 9.22 27.13
CA CYS A 586 -22.50 9.80 25.80
C CYS A 586 -22.92 11.27 25.90
N ALA A 587 -23.90 11.59 26.77
CA ALA A 587 -24.37 12.96 26.97
C ALA A 587 -23.26 13.91 27.47
N ARG A 588 -22.39 13.44 28.38
CA ARG A 588 -21.22 14.22 28.85
C ARG A 588 -20.25 14.54 27.70
N VAL A 589 -19.97 13.58 26.83
CA VAL A 589 -19.07 13.79 25.68
C VAL A 589 -19.72 14.71 24.66
N VAL A 590 -21.01 14.53 24.34
CA VAL A 590 -21.77 15.41 23.45
C VAL A 590 -21.75 16.83 24.00
N ALA A 591 -22.05 17.05 25.27
CA ALA A 591 -22.00 18.38 25.88
C ALA A 591 -20.61 19.06 25.74
N LYS A 592 -19.55 18.28 25.68
CA LYS A 592 -18.17 18.78 25.51
C LYS A 592 -17.82 19.08 24.05
N LEU A 593 -18.27 18.29 23.09
CA LEU A 593 -17.86 18.39 21.68
C LEU A 593 -18.85 19.17 20.81
N ASP A 594 -20.15 19.07 21.07
CA ASP A 594 -21.21 19.66 20.25
C ASP A 594 -21.14 21.19 20.10
N PRO A 595 -20.71 21.99 21.13
CA PRO A 595 -20.52 23.43 20.97
C PRO A 595 -19.46 23.85 19.96
N HIS A 596 -18.56 22.93 19.57
CA HIS A 596 -17.48 23.17 18.60
C HIS A 596 -17.86 22.83 17.16
N PHE A 597 -19.08 22.31 16.92
CA PHE A 597 -19.61 22.06 15.59
C PHE A 597 -20.73 23.04 15.25
N PRO A 598 -20.73 23.70 14.07
CA PRO A 598 -19.71 23.62 13.02
C PRO A 598 -18.41 24.37 13.38
N HIS A 599 -17.28 23.87 12.85
CA HIS A 599 -15.96 24.45 12.99
C HIS A 599 -15.49 25.08 11.67
N THR A 600 -14.53 25.98 11.70
CA THR A 600 -13.95 26.59 10.50
C THR A 600 -13.05 25.64 9.70
N ASP A 601 -12.45 24.64 10.36
CA ASP A 601 -11.65 23.61 9.73
C ASP A 601 -12.55 22.45 9.28
N THR A 602 -12.52 22.14 7.99
CA THR A 602 -13.36 21.10 7.36
C THR A 602 -13.01 19.69 7.84
N PHE A 603 -11.73 19.41 8.15
CA PHE A 603 -11.32 18.11 8.69
C PHE A 603 -11.83 17.94 10.11
N VAL A 604 -11.78 18.99 10.93
CA VAL A 604 -12.38 18.99 12.27
C VAL A 604 -13.90 18.77 12.19
N ASN A 605 -14.58 19.40 11.23
CA ASN A 605 -16.01 19.17 11.01
C ASN A 605 -16.31 17.70 10.68
N ARG A 606 -15.53 17.09 9.79
CA ARG A 606 -15.67 15.67 9.42
C ARG A 606 -15.61 14.76 10.64
N GLU A 607 -14.63 14.96 11.50
CA GLU A 607 -14.42 14.13 12.68
C GLU A 607 -15.46 14.40 13.77
N LEU A 608 -15.86 15.67 13.98
CA LEU A 608 -16.93 16.04 14.91
C LEU A 608 -18.29 15.48 14.48
N VAL A 609 -18.65 15.56 13.19
CA VAL A 609 -19.89 14.97 12.67
C VAL A 609 -19.92 13.47 12.95
N SER A 610 -18.83 12.77 12.62
CA SER A 610 -18.74 11.32 12.85
C SER A 610 -18.95 10.96 14.33
N LEU A 611 -18.31 11.68 15.24
CA LEU A 611 -18.43 11.47 16.69
C LEU A 611 -19.84 11.81 17.20
N LEU A 612 -20.39 12.98 16.81
CA LEU A 612 -21.67 13.44 17.29
C LEU A 612 -22.84 12.60 16.76
N VAL A 613 -22.74 12.09 15.53
CA VAL A 613 -23.70 11.11 14.98
C VAL A 613 -23.62 9.80 15.77
N TYR A 614 -22.44 9.27 16.01
CA TYR A 614 -22.27 8.02 16.77
C TYR A 614 -22.80 8.12 18.20
N LEU A 615 -22.65 9.29 18.82
CA LEU A 615 -23.10 9.57 20.20
C LEU A 615 -24.57 9.98 20.30
N ASP A 616 -25.31 9.98 19.20
CA ASP A 616 -26.72 10.39 19.13
C ASP A 616 -26.95 11.83 19.61
N SER A 617 -26.08 12.78 19.20
CA SER A 617 -26.28 14.20 19.53
C SER A 617 -27.63 14.69 19.01
N PRO A 618 -28.47 15.31 19.86
CA PRO A 618 -29.81 15.77 19.48
C PRO A 618 -29.79 16.94 18.50
N THR A 619 -28.66 17.63 18.36
CA THR A 619 -28.53 18.83 17.51
C THR A 619 -27.85 18.57 16.19
N ILE A 620 -27.16 17.42 16.03
CA ILE A 620 -26.25 17.18 14.91
C ILE A 620 -26.93 17.30 13.54
N VAL A 621 -28.14 16.76 13.39
CA VAL A 621 -28.89 16.82 12.12
C VAL A 621 -29.24 18.28 11.78
N ALA A 622 -29.78 19.04 12.74
CA ALA A 622 -30.16 20.42 12.55
C ALA A 622 -28.96 21.32 12.19
N LYS A 623 -27.78 21.02 12.74
CA LYS A 623 -26.55 21.75 12.46
C LYS A 623 -25.90 21.34 11.12
N THR A 624 -26.00 20.07 10.71
CA THR A 624 -25.35 19.53 9.50
C THR A 624 -26.12 19.86 8.22
N VAL A 625 -27.47 19.73 8.24
CA VAL A 625 -28.30 19.91 7.03
C VAL A 625 -28.11 21.28 6.37
N PRO A 626 -28.02 22.41 7.08
CA PRO A 626 -27.74 23.70 6.46
C PRO A 626 -26.39 23.75 5.73
N LEU A 627 -25.35 23.06 6.27
CA LEU A 627 -24.02 23.04 5.67
C LEU A 627 -24.00 22.32 4.32
N LEU A 628 -24.81 21.26 4.17
CA LEU A 628 -24.93 20.53 2.89
C LEU A 628 -25.52 21.38 1.77
N ARG A 629 -26.28 22.44 2.10
CA ARG A 629 -26.92 23.32 1.12
C ARG A 629 -25.99 24.44 0.62
N VAL A 630 -24.94 24.74 1.34
CA VAL A 630 -23.96 25.79 1.05
C VAL A 630 -22.59 25.22 0.63
N ALA A 631 -22.48 23.91 0.48
CA ALA A 631 -21.24 23.31 0.02
C ALA A 631 -20.96 23.79 -1.42
N GLU A 632 -19.97 24.64 -1.58
CA GLU A 632 -19.45 24.98 -2.89
C GLU A 632 -18.78 23.73 -3.51
N PRO A 633 -18.84 23.57 -4.83
CA PRO A 633 -18.11 22.49 -5.50
C PRO A 633 -16.63 22.62 -5.10
N VAL A 634 -16.07 21.58 -4.52
CA VAL A 634 -14.63 21.52 -4.27
C VAL A 634 -13.95 21.47 -5.64
N THR A 635 -13.27 22.54 -6.01
CA THR A 635 -12.37 22.51 -7.15
C THR A 635 -11.24 21.58 -6.79
N ILE A 636 -11.26 20.36 -7.34
CA ILE A 636 -10.14 19.41 -7.19
C ILE A 636 -9.00 20.00 -8.01
N THR A 637 -8.00 20.54 -7.35
CA THR A 637 -6.83 21.13 -8.01
C THR A 637 -6.08 20.06 -8.78
N GLY A 638 -5.45 20.45 -9.89
CA GLY A 638 -4.70 19.54 -10.76
C GLY A 638 -3.60 18.73 -10.07
N GLU A 639 -3.14 19.13 -8.88
CA GLU A 639 -2.21 18.37 -8.04
C GLU A 639 -2.79 17.05 -7.54
N LEU A 640 -4.05 17.02 -7.13
CA LEU A 640 -4.75 15.80 -6.72
C LEU A 640 -4.99 14.84 -7.90
N LEU A 641 -5.09 15.37 -9.11
CA LEU A 641 -5.39 14.62 -10.32
C LEU A 641 -4.14 14.23 -11.12
N GLY A 642 -2.95 14.60 -10.69
CA GLY A 642 -1.72 14.41 -11.46
C GLY A 642 -1.60 15.34 -12.68
N GLY A 643 -2.50 16.34 -12.78
CA GLY A 643 -2.55 17.34 -13.84
C GLY A 643 -3.26 16.88 -15.12
N GLU A 644 -3.78 17.85 -15.88
CA GLU A 644 -4.50 17.63 -17.15
C GLU A 644 -3.68 16.84 -18.18
N LYS A 645 -2.34 17.01 -18.18
CA LYS A 645 -1.44 16.30 -19.11
C LYS A 645 -1.41 14.78 -18.85
N LEU A 646 -1.51 14.35 -17.59
CA LEU A 646 -1.55 12.93 -17.25
C LEU A 646 -2.87 12.31 -17.65
N ILE A 647 -3.99 13.00 -17.39
CA ILE A 647 -5.33 12.58 -17.75
C ILE A 647 -5.47 12.43 -19.27
N ALA A 648 -4.90 13.37 -20.04
CA ALA A 648 -4.93 13.31 -21.50
C ALA A 648 -4.14 12.14 -22.10
N ARG A 649 -3.23 11.51 -21.33
CA ARG A 649 -2.45 10.33 -21.78
C ARG A 649 -3.24 9.02 -21.71
N ASN A 650 -4.33 8.96 -20.97
CA ASN A 650 -5.06 7.72 -20.79
C ASN A 650 -6.58 7.91 -20.75
N ASP A 651 -7.25 7.50 -21.80
CA ASP A 651 -8.72 7.57 -21.93
C ASP A 651 -9.48 6.71 -20.91
N ARG A 652 -8.78 5.78 -20.25
CA ARG A 652 -9.37 4.88 -19.26
C ARG A 652 -9.85 5.61 -18.01
N TYR A 653 -9.14 6.67 -17.58
CA TYR A 653 -9.47 7.45 -16.39
C TYR A 653 -9.97 8.87 -16.73
N GLY A 654 -9.66 9.39 -17.90
CA GLY A 654 -10.05 10.74 -18.34
C GLY A 654 -11.54 10.99 -18.39
N SER A 655 -12.34 9.97 -18.75
CA SER A 655 -13.81 10.08 -18.79
C SER A 655 -14.47 10.22 -17.41
N THR A 656 -13.78 9.87 -16.34
CA THR A 656 -14.33 9.94 -14.98
C THR A 656 -14.25 11.36 -14.41
N VAL A 657 -13.24 12.13 -14.83
CA VAL A 657 -13.03 13.52 -14.37
C VAL A 657 -14.01 14.47 -15.03
N GLN A 658 -14.37 14.23 -16.29
CA GLN A 658 -15.34 15.06 -17.01
C GLN A 658 -16.78 14.93 -16.50
N SER A 659 -17.10 13.88 -15.74
CA SER A 659 -18.45 13.64 -15.21
C SER A 659 -18.70 14.23 -13.82
N VAL A 660 -17.69 14.83 -13.19
CA VAL A 660 -17.77 15.39 -11.83
C VAL A 660 -17.62 16.92 -11.84
N ALA A 661 -17.23 17.51 -12.97
CA ALA A 661 -17.24 18.97 -13.21
C ALA A 661 -18.65 19.43 -13.72
#